data_56f6e43f66d785ceaafbc76b6edfa839
#
_entry.id   56f6e43f66d785ceaafbc76b6edfa839
#
_cell.length_a   1.000
_cell.length_b   1.000
_cell.length_c   1.000
_cell.angle_alpha   90.00
_cell.angle_beta   90.00
_cell.angle_gamma   90.00
#
_symmetry.space_group_name_H-M   'P 1'
#
loop_
_entity.id
_entity.type
_entity.pdbx_description
1 polymer ?
#
loop_
_entity_poly.entity_id
_entity_poly.type
_entity_poly.pdbx_seq_one_letter_code
_entity_poly.pdbx_strand_id
1 'polypeptide(L)'
;MTDEQLIQEQNYSASNIQVLEGLEAVRKRPAMYIGDISEKGLHHLVNETVDNSIDEAMAGFCTHIEVTINEDNSITVQDNGRGIPVDEHEKMHKSALEVVMTVLHAGGKFDKGSYKVSGGLHGVGVSCVNALSTHMMSQVFRNGHIYQQEYEKGKPLYDVKIVGDTDKTGTRQQFWPDGTIFTTTEYKYDIIAKRMRELAYLNAGITITLTDLRPDEEGNLRQPEVFHAKEGLKEFVRYVDRHRTSIIGDPICLKTEKDGVPIEVALLYNSDYSENIHSYVNNINTIEGGTHLTGFRIALARALKKYSDEDDQLRKQIEKAKIEVAQDDFREGLTAIISVKVAEPQFEGQTKTKLGNSEVNGAVQKAVGEAMNTYLEEHPKEAHTICEKVILAATARIAARKARESVQRKNPMTGGGLPGKLADCSNKDPKDCEIFLVEGDSAGGSAKQGRDRHFQAILPLRGKILNVEKVQWHRVFEAESVMNIIQSIGVRFGVDGEDSKDANIDKLRYDKIIIMTDADVDGSHIDTLIMTLFYRFMPQVIQGGHLYIATPPLYKCTYKKFSEYCYTEQQRQAFIDKYVAGDENATALHTQRYKGLGEMNPEQLWETTMNPENRLLKQVTIENAAEADEIFSMLMGDDVEPRREFIEKNATYANIDA
;
A
#
# COMPACT_ATOMS: atom_id res chain seq x y z
N MET A 1 42.80 -8.72 -2.42
CA MET A 1 42.24 -8.85 -3.78
C MET A 1 42.88 -10.06 -4.42
N THR A 2 42.09 -11.01 -4.87
CA THR A 2 42.55 -12.20 -5.55
C THR A 2 42.92 -11.87 -7.00
N ASP A 3 43.86 -12.66 -7.61
CA ASP A 3 44.22 -12.46 -9.04
C ASP A 3 43.04 -12.46 -9.99
N GLU A 4 41.96 -13.13 -9.67
CA GLU A 4 40.69 -13.10 -10.43
C GLU A 4 39.98 -11.73 -10.34
N GLN A 5 40.05 -11.02 -9.21
CA GLN A 5 39.50 -9.67 -9.08
C GLN A 5 40.28 -8.64 -9.85
N LEU A 6 41.62 -8.80 -9.91
CA LEU A 6 42.52 -7.97 -10.73
C LEU A 6 42.33 -8.22 -12.23
N ILE A 7 42.02 -9.44 -12.65
CA ILE A 7 41.71 -9.80 -14.05
C ILE A 7 40.36 -9.23 -14.48
N GLN A 8 39.35 -9.17 -13.57
CA GLN A 8 38.08 -8.53 -13.87
C GLN A 8 38.17 -7.00 -14.00
N GLU A 9 38.98 -6.33 -13.21
CA GLU A 9 39.23 -4.88 -13.34
C GLU A 9 39.96 -4.50 -14.64
N GLN A 10 40.80 -5.36 -15.19
CA GLN A 10 41.53 -5.10 -16.44
C GLN A 10 40.68 -5.27 -17.71
N ASN A 11 39.50 -5.87 -17.62
CA ASN A 11 38.64 -6.14 -18.78
C ASN A 11 37.44 -5.17 -18.94
N TYR A 12 37.33 -4.11 -18.14
CA TYR A 12 36.31 -3.08 -18.34
C TYR A 12 36.71 -2.13 -19.45
N SER A 13 36.13 -2.34 -20.62
CA SER A 13 36.41 -1.55 -21.83
C SER A 13 35.09 -1.04 -22.46
N ALA A 14 35.21 -0.17 -23.46
CA ALA A 14 34.04 0.35 -24.18
C ALA A 14 33.15 -0.76 -24.77
N SER A 15 33.71 -1.94 -25.07
CA SER A 15 32.94 -3.12 -25.51
C SER A 15 32.01 -3.71 -24.45
N ASN A 16 32.22 -3.40 -23.18
CA ASN A 16 31.36 -3.84 -22.06
C ASN A 16 30.19 -2.88 -21.83
N ILE A 17 30.18 -1.72 -22.46
CA ILE A 17 29.09 -0.76 -22.40
C ILE A 17 28.03 -1.19 -23.42
N GLN A 18 26.91 -1.76 -22.93
CA GLN A 18 25.76 -2.09 -23.77
C GLN A 18 24.80 -0.91 -23.84
N VAL A 19 24.51 -0.44 -25.02
CA VAL A 19 23.42 0.51 -25.26
C VAL A 19 22.18 -0.30 -25.55
N LEU A 20 21.16 -0.15 -24.69
CA LEU A 20 19.86 -0.78 -24.88
C LEU A 20 18.92 0.23 -25.51
N GLU A 21 18.36 -0.10 -26.66
CA GLU A 21 17.45 0.77 -27.39
C GLU A 21 15.98 0.32 -27.24
N GLY A 22 15.08 1.30 -27.12
CA GLY A 22 13.65 1.07 -27.15
C GLY A 22 13.14 0.09 -26.08
N LEU A 23 12.23 -0.80 -26.48
CA LEU A 23 11.54 -1.73 -25.58
C LEU A 23 12.43 -2.88 -25.06
N GLU A 24 13.61 -3.12 -25.63
CA GLU A 24 14.55 -4.10 -25.09
C GLU A 24 15.10 -3.68 -23.72
N ALA A 25 15.25 -2.37 -23.49
CA ALA A 25 15.63 -1.83 -22.18
C ALA A 25 14.58 -2.16 -21.11
N VAL A 26 13.29 -2.07 -21.44
CA VAL A 26 12.16 -2.43 -20.56
C VAL A 26 12.22 -3.91 -20.18
N ARG A 27 12.39 -4.79 -21.16
CA ARG A 27 12.47 -6.24 -20.93
C ARG A 27 13.67 -6.64 -20.08
N LYS A 28 14.80 -5.96 -20.25
CA LYS A 28 16.04 -6.26 -19.51
C LYS A 28 16.03 -5.72 -18.07
N ARG A 29 15.33 -4.62 -17.83
CA ARG A 29 15.22 -3.97 -16.52
C ARG A 29 13.75 -3.58 -16.21
N PRO A 30 12.82 -4.55 -16.13
CA PRO A 30 11.39 -4.25 -15.99
C PRO A 30 11.08 -3.46 -14.71
N ALA A 31 11.75 -3.76 -13.60
CA ALA A 31 11.55 -3.09 -12.32
C ALA A 31 11.80 -1.56 -12.36
N MET A 32 12.62 -1.07 -13.30
CA MET A 32 12.82 0.38 -13.48
C MET A 32 11.57 1.09 -14.01
N TYR A 33 10.67 0.38 -14.71
CA TYR A 33 9.49 0.94 -15.37
C TYR A 33 8.19 0.62 -14.62
N ILE A 34 8.08 -0.57 -14.02
CA ILE A 34 6.87 -1.04 -13.34
C ILE A 34 7.08 -1.26 -11.83
N GLY A 35 8.26 -0.94 -11.30
CA GLY A 35 8.62 -1.00 -9.88
C GLY A 35 8.98 -2.39 -9.37
N ASP A 36 8.31 -3.44 -9.85
CA ASP A 36 8.46 -4.82 -9.38
C ASP A 36 8.12 -5.82 -10.50
N ILE A 37 8.54 -7.07 -10.35
CA ILE A 37 8.20 -8.19 -11.25
C ILE A 37 7.36 -9.28 -10.57
N SER A 38 6.96 -9.05 -9.32
CA SER A 38 6.05 -9.90 -8.55
C SER A 38 4.58 -9.65 -8.93
N GLU A 39 3.67 -10.15 -8.12
CA GLU A 39 2.23 -9.91 -8.24
C GLU A 39 1.88 -8.41 -8.42
N LYS A 40 2.56 -7.52 -7.69
CA LYS A 40 2.34 -6.08 -7.78
C LYS A 40 2.67 -5.52 -9.17
N GLY A 41 3.84 -5.87 -9.70
CA GLY A 41 4.24 -5.45 -11.05
C GLY A 41 3.34 -6.04 -12.14
N LEU A 42 2.83 -7.28 -11.95
CA LEU A 42 1.86 -7.88 -12.84
C LEU A 42 0.56 -7.06 -12.91
N HIS A 43 -0.02 -6.70 -11.76
CA HIS A 43 -1.24 -5.89 -11.70
C HIS A 43 -1.02 -4.45 -12.18
N HIS A 44 0.21 -3.94 -12.11
CA HIS A 44 0.55 -2.62 -12.66
C HIS A 44 0.32 -2.53 -14.16
N LEU A 45 0.49 -3.63 -14.92
CA LEU A 45 0.15 -3.67 -16.35
C LEU A 45 -1.33 -3.35 -16.62
N VAL A 46 -2.22 -3.87 -15.77
CA VAL A 46 -3.65 -3.58 -15.83
C VAL A 46 -3.90 -2.10 -15.56
N ASN A 47 -3.28 -1.57 -14.50
CA ASN A 47 -3.43 -0.17 -14.11
C ASN A 47 -2.97 0.78 -15.24
N GLU A 48 -1.81 0.54 -15.84
CA GLU A 48 -1.30 1.38 -16.95
C GLU A 48 -2.24 1.37 -18.18
N THR A 49 -2.91 0.24 -18.44
CA THR A 49 -3.85 0.12 -19.56
C THR A 49 -5.17 0.83 -19.23
N VAL A 50 -5.72 0.63 -18.03
CA VAL A 50 -6.95 1.28 -17.56
C VAL A 50 -6.76 2.79 -17.40
N ASP A 51 -5.62 3.24 -16.89
CA ASP A 51 -5.32 4.67 -16.71
C ASP A 51 -5.35 5.44 -18.04
N ASN A 52 -5.07 4.80 -19.19
CA ASN A 52 -5.24 5.42 -20.50
C ASN A 52 -6.73 5.67 -20.83
N SER A 53 -7.61 4.73 -20.50
CA SER A 53 -9.05 4.89 -20.67
C SER A 53 -9.62 5.94 -19.69
N ILE A 54 -9.08 6.01 -18.48
CA ILE A 54 -9.41 7.06 -17.49
C ILE A 54 -8.95 8.43 -17.97
N ASP A 55 -7.79 8.55 -18.62
CA ASP A 55 -7.35 9.82 -19.20
C ASP A 55 -8.31 10.31 -20.30
N GLU A 56 -8.87 9.39 -21.12
CA GLU A 56 -9.97 9.72 -22.07
C GLU A 56 -11.24 10.18 -21.33
N ALA A 57 -11.55 9.57 -20.17
CA ALA A 57 -12.70 10.00 -19.35
C ALA A 57 -12.47 11.38 -18.72
N MET A 58 -11.27 11.66 -18.21
CA MET A 58 -10.91 12.99 -17.70
C MET A 58 -10.94 14.06 -18.80
N ALA A 59 -10.64 13.69 -20.03
CA ALA A 59 -10.77 14.57 -21.20
C ALA A 59 -12.23 14.73 -21.66
N GLY A 60 -13.19 14.01 -21.08
CA GLY A 60 -14.63 14.08 -21.35
C GLY A 60 -15.12 13.23 -22.52
N PHE A 61 -14.29 12.29 -23.02
CA PHE A 61 -14.60 11.49 -24.21
C PHE A 61 -14.97 10.04 -23.90
N CYS A 62 -14.65 9.52 -22.71
CA CYS A 62 -14.99 8.17 -22.30
C CYS A 62 -15.98 8.17 -21.15
N THR A 63 -16.98 7.30 -21.22
CA THR A 63 -18.03 7.12 -20.19
C THR A 63 -18.14 5.69 -19.70
N HIS A 64 -17.58 4.73 -20.44
CA HIS A 64 -17.65 3.31 -20.12
C HIS A 64 -16.32 2.61 -20.41
N ILE A 65 -15.87 1.84 -19.42
CA ILE A 65 -14.66 1.00 -19.50
C ILE A 65 -15.05 -0.43 -19.13
N GLU A 66 -14.63 -1.38 -19.94
CA GLU A 66 -14.79 -2.82 -19.68
C GLU A 66 -13.41 -3.43 -19.43
N VAL A 67 -13.26 -4.11 -18.31
CA VAL A 67 -12.04 -4.86 -17.94
C VAL A 67 -12.41 -6.33 -17.82
N THR A 68 -11.73 -7.19 -18.55
CA THR A 68 -12.01 -8.63 -18.54
C THR A 68 -10.73 -9.41 -18.22
N ILE A 69 -10.82 -10.26 -17.20
CA ILE A 69 -9.83 -11.31 -16.96
C ILE A 69 -10.30 -12.52 -17.79
N ASN A 70 -9.54 -12.89 -18.79
CA ASN A 70 -9.91 -13.99 -19.70
C ASN A 70 -9.55 -15.34 -19.08
N GLU A 71 -10.12 -16.44 -19.61
CA GLU A 71 -9.88 -17.82 -19.14
C GLU A 71 -8.38 -18.20 -19.17
N ASP A 72 -7.64 -17.66 -20.13
CA ASP A 72 -6.20 -17.90 -20.34
C ASP A 72 -5.30 -16.95 -19.51
N ASN A 73 -5.85 -16.23 -18.52
CA ASN A 73 -5.16 -15.21 -17.75
C ASN A 73 -4.62 -14.04 -18.56
N SER A 74 -5.12 -13.79 -19.79
CA SER A 74 -4.91 -12.52 -20.44
C SER A 74 -5.89 -11.47 -19.91
N ILE A 75 -5.56 -10.19 -20.10
CA ILE A 75 -6.42 -9.08 -19.74
C ILE A 75 -6.91 -8.39 -21.00
N THR A 76 -8.19 -8.09 -21.03
CA THR A 76 -8.79 -7.20 -22.04
C THR A 76 -9.29 -5.93 -21.37
N VAL A 77 -8.87 -4.77 -21.86
CA VAL A 77 -9.41 -3.46 -21.48
C VAL A 77 -10.00 -2.81 -22.70
N GLN A 78 -11.26 -2.41 -22.64
CA GLN A 78 -11.95 -1.72 -23.72
C GLN A 78 -12.63 -0.47 -23.21
N ASP A 79 -12.50 0.64 -23.93
CA ASP A 79 -13.17 1.90 -23.64
C ASP A 79 -14.02 2.37 -24.83
N ASN A 80 -14.89 3.35 -24.57
CA ASN A 80 -15.68 4.04 -25.57
C ASN A 80 -15.20 5.48 -25.84
N GLY A 81 -13.89 5.73 -25.67
CA GLY A 81 -13.25 7.02 -25.92
C GLY A 81 -13.11 7.34 -27.42
N ARG A 82 -12.21 8.26 -27.75
CA ARG A 82 -11.96 8.69 -29.15
C ARG A 82 -11.24 7.64 -30.00
N GLY A 83 -10.58 6.68 -29.36
CA GLY A 83 -9.65 5.76 -30.01
C GLY A 83 -8.28 6.39 -30.31
N ILE A 84 -7.22 5.62 -30.13
CA ILE A 84 -5.85 6.06 -30.45
C ILE A 84 -5.78 6.48 -31.93
N PRO A 85 -5.10 7.59 -32.30
CA PRO A 85 -4.89 7.96 -33.68
C PRO A 85 -4.21 6.83 -34.48
N VAL A 86 -4.66 6.62 -35.72
CA VAL A 86 -4.13 5.57 -36.61
C VAL A 86 -3.45 6.14 -37.85
N ASP A 87 -3.55 7.45 -38.05
CA ASP A 87 -2.93 8.19 -39.13
C ASP A 87 -1.40 8.06 -39.08
N GLU A 88 -0.74 8.28 -40.21
CA GLU A 88 0.73 8.24 -40.29
C GLU A 88 1.36 9.37 -39.48
N HIS A 89 2.31 9.03 -38.61
CA HIS A 89 3.07 9.99 -37.81
C HIS A 89 4.18 10.62 -38.69
N GLU A 90 4.15 11.94 -38.87
CA GLU A 90 5.00 12.70 -39.79
C GLU A 90 6.50 12.41 -39.69
N LYS A 91 7.04 12.21 -38.48
CA LYS A 91 8.47 11.97 -38.28
C LYS A 91 8.88 10.51 -38.35
N MET A 92 7.98 9.60 -37.97
CA MET A 92 8.32 8.18 -37.87
C MET A 92 7.90 7.37 -39.06
N HIS A 93 7.06 7.93 -39.97
CA HIS A 93 6.49 7.27 -41.16
C HIS A 93 5.84 5.92 -40.83
N LYS A 94 5.18 5.86 -39.68
CA LYS A 94 4.44 4.72 -39.17
C LYS A 94 3.10 5.18 -38.64
N SER A 95 2.13 4.29 -38.51
CA SER A 95 0.87 4.62 -37.83
C SER A 95 1.12 5.15 -36.41
N ALA A 96 0.38 6.19 -36.02
CA ALA A 96 0.47 6.73 -34.66
C ALA A 96 0.18 5.64 -33.59
N LEU A 97 -0.71 4.67 -33.87
CA LEU A 97 -0.92 3.50 -33.00
C LEU A 97 0.39 2.73 -32.80
N GLU A 98 1.10 2.39 -33.89
CA GLU A 98 2.36 1.66 -33.77
C GLU A 98 3.41 2.46 -32.99
N VAL A 99 3.49 3.77 -33.22
CA VAL A 99 4.43 4.65 -32.49
C VAL A 99 4.13 4.63 -30.99
N VAL A 100 2.88 4.79 -30.58
CA VAL A 100 2.48 4.75 -29.16
C VAL A 100 2.77 3.39 -28.51
N MET A 101 2.62 2.30 -29.26
CA MET A 101 2.80 0.94 -28.74
C MET A 101 4.27 0.50 -28.70
N THR A 102 5.16 1.08 -29.51
CA THR A 102 6.52 0.57 -29.70
C THR A 102 7.64 1.55 -29.36
N VAL A 103 7.32 2.83 -29.19
CA VAL A 103 8.31 3.87 -28.91
C VAL A 103 8.12 4.40 -27.50
N LEU A 104 9.18 4.39 -26.69
CA LEU A 104 9.17 5.03 -25.37
C LEU A 104 9.11 6.54 -25.52
N HIS A 105 8.44 7.21 -24.58
CA HIS A 105 8.26 8.66 -24.58
C HIS A 105 7.51 9.19 -25.80
N ALA A 106 6.59 8.39 -26.33
CA ALA A 106 5.69 8.78 -27.40
C ALA A 106 4.23 8.79 -26.91
N GLY A 107 3.46 9.79 -27.32
CA GLY A 107 2.03 9.87 -26.98
C GLY A 107 1.45 11.28 -27.06
N GLY A 108 0.13 11.37 -27.25
CA GLY A 108 -0.61 12.64 -27.34
C GLY A 108 -0.68 13.43 -26.01
N LYS A 109 -0.23 12.84 -24.90
CA LYS A 109 -0.25 13.47 -23.56
C LYS A 109 0.84 14.54 -23.37
N PHE A 110 1.82 14.61 -24.28
CA PHE A 110 2.79 15.72 -24.34
C PHE A 110 2.22 16.98 -25.00
N ASP A 111 1.07 16.88 -25.69
CA ASP A 111 0.37 18.02 -26.26
C ASP A 111 -0.74 18.51 -25.35
N LYS A 112 -0.58 19.74 -24.82
CA LYS A 112 -1.56 20.41 -23.94
C LYS A 112 -2.92 20.68 -24.61
N GLY A 113 -2.97 20.66 -25.94
CA GLY A 113 -4.21 20.79 -26.71
C GLY A 113 -5.09 19.54 -26.65
N SER A 114 -4.47 18.37 -26.54
CA SER A 114 -5.16 17.07 -26.55
C SER A 114 -5.60 16.61 -25.14
N TYR A 115 -4.77 16.86 -24.13
CA TYR A 115 -5.05 16.52 -22.73
C TYR A 115 -4.59 17.65 -21.80
N LYS A 116 -5.55 18.33 -21.15
CA LYS A 116 -5.23 19.37 -20.16
C LYS A 116 -4.65 18.78 -18.87
N VAL A 117 -5.11 17.60 -18.51
CA VAL A 117 -4.69 16.84 -17.33
C VAL A 117 -4.64 15.36 -17.71
N SER A 118 -3.60 14.65 -17.27
CA SER A 118 -3.50 13.20 -17.46
C SER A 118 -2.75 12.56 -16.29
N GLY A 119 -3.05 11.29 -15.99
CA GLY A 119 -2.29 10.46 -15.06
C GLY A 119 -0.98 9.94 -15.68
N GLY A 120 -1.01 9.67 -16.99
CA GLY A 120 0.15 9.23 -17.76
C GLY A 120 1.05 10.38 -18.16
N LEU A 121 2.21 10.53 -17.50
CA LEU A 121 3.13 11.67 -17.69
C LEU A 121 4.30 11.38 -18.62
N HIS A 122 4.74 10.14 -18.68
CA HIS A 122 6.01 9.78 -19.29
C HIS A 122 5.88 9.19 -20.71
N GLY A 123 4.65 8.89 -21.16
CA GLY A 123 4.43 8.25 -22.47
C GLY A 123 5.08 6.88 -22.61
N VAL A 124 5.13 6.11 -21.51
CA VAL A 124 5.78 4.79 -21.48
C VAL A 124 4.85 3.65 -21.07
N GLY A 125 3.69 3.93 -20.46
CA GLY A 125 2.85 2.92 -19.83
C GLY A 125 2.46 1.77 -20.76
N VAL A 126 1.69 2.05 -21.81
CA VAL A 126 1.21 1.01 -22.70
C VAL A 126 2.33 0.34 -23.52
N SER A 127 3.41 1.06 -23.85
CA SER A 127 4.57 0.48 -24.51
C SER A 127 5.34 -0.47 -23.58
N CYS A 128 5.36 -0.20 -22.26
CA CYS A 128 5.87 -1.13 -21.24
C CYS A 128 4.98 -2.38 -21.15
N VAL A 129 3.64 -2.24 -21.13
CA VAL A 129 2.72 -3.38 -21.18
C VAL A 129 3.01 -4.27 -22.39
N ASN A 130 3.16 -3.67 -23.57
CA ASN A 130 3.52 -4.37 -24.80
C ASN A 130 4.87 -5.09 -24.69
N ALA A 131 5.91 -4.41 -24.18
CA ALA A 131 7.23 -4.99 -24.01
C ALA A 131 7.26 -6.18 -23.04
N LEU A 132 6.44 -6.14 -21.98
CA LEU A 132 6.40 -7.13 -20.89
C LEU A 132 5.35 -8.24 -21.13
N SER A 133 4.72 -8.24 -22.31
CA SER A 133 3.77 -9.27 -22.74
C SER A 133 4.41 -10.21 -23.77
N THR A 134 4.04 -11.49 -23.74
CA THR A 134 4.39 -12.45 -24.79
C THR A 134 3.69 -12.08 -26.09
N HIS A 135 2.42 -11.68 -25.96
CA HIS A 135 1.58 -11.25 -27.07
C HIS A 135 0.71 -10.08 -26.63
N MET A 136 0.42 -9.16 -27.54
CA MET A 136 -0.51 -8.07 -27.33
C MET A 136 -1.28 -7.77 -28.60
N MET A 137 -2.59 -7.51 -28.48
CA MET A 137 -3.47 -7.10 -29.57
C MET A 137 -4.09 -5.75 -29.25
N SER A 138 -3.94 -4.81 -30.17
CA SER A 138 -4.58 -3.49 -30.11
C SER A 138 -5.61 -3.35 -31.20
N GLN A 139 -6.85 -3.03 -30.82
CA GLN A 139 -7.92 -2.66 -31.75
C GLN A 139 -8.37 -1.24 -31.45
N VAL A 140 -8.52 -0.45 -32.51
CA VAL A 140 -8.98 0.93 -32.44
C VAL A 140 -10.24 1.07 -33.28
N PHE A 141 -11.32 1.55 -32.65
CA PHE A 141 -12.61 1.84 -33.26
C PHE A 141 -12.66 3.34 -33.58
N ARG A 142 -12.47 3.68 -34.86
CA ARG A 142 -12.33 5.09 -35.24
C ARG A 142 -12.65 5.27 -36.72
N ASN A 143 -13.21 6.41 -37.09
CA ASN A 143 -13.48 6.79 -38.51
C ASN A 143 -14.31 5.77 -39.29
N GLY A 144 -15.22 5.05 -38.63
CA GLY A 144 -16.07 4.03 -39.26
C GLY A 144 -15.42 2.65 -39.43
N HIS A 145 -14.18 2.48 -38.99
CA HIS A 145 -13.42 1.24 -39.17
C HIS A 145 -12.85 0.70 -37.86
N ILE A 146 -12.57 -0.61 -37.87
CA ILE A 146 -11.82 -1.30 -36.80
C ILE A 146 -10.40 -1.50 -37.33
N TYR A 147 -9.45 -0.79 -36.75
CA TYR A 147 -8.03 -0.95 -37.00
C TYR A 147 -7.44 -1.94 -35.99
N GLN A 148 -6.52 -2.80 -36.46
CA GLN A 148 -5.87 -3.80 -35.59
C GLN A 148 -4.38 -3.88 -35.88
N GLN A 149 -3.60 -4.05 -34.82
CA GLN A 149 -2.20 -4.44 -34.86
C GLN A 149 -1.89 -5.38 -33.72
N GLU A 150 -1.07 -6.39 -33.98
CA GLU A 150 -0.62 -7.34 -32.97
C GLU A 150 0.89 -7.27 -32.79
N TYR A 151 1.32 -7.63 -31.59
CA TYR A 151 2.72 -7.51 -31.18
C TYR A 151 3.16 -8.79 -30.47
N GLU A 152 4.44 -9.14 -30.66
CA GLU A 152 5.11 -10.18 -29.90
C GLU A 152 6.30 -9.56 -29.15
N LYS A 153 6.27 -9.57 -27.82
CA LYS A 153 7.35 -9.02 -26.96
C LYS A 153 7.75 -7.59 -27.36
N GLY A 154 6.76 -6.75 -27.63
CA GLY A 154 6.96 -5.36 -28.01
C GLY A 154 7.23 -5.10 -29.48
N LYS A 155 7.34 -6.13 -30.34
CA LYS A 155 7.59 -6.00 -31.78
C LYS A 155 6.32 -6.21 -32.57
N PRO A 156 5.97 -5.30 -33.52
CA PRO A 156 4.78 -5.48 -34.33
C PRO A 156 4.93 -6.70 -35.27
N LEU A 157 3.87 -7.48 -35.41
CA LEU A 157 3.83 -8.64 -36.28
C LEU A 157 3.47 -8.27 -37.73
N TYR A 158 2.77 -7.16 -37.89
CA TYR A 158 2.36 -6.60 -39.17
C TYR A 158 1.99 -5.12 -39.00
N ASP A 159 1.91 -4.38 -40.12
CA ASP A 159 1.47 -2.99 -40.12
C ASP A 159 -0.01 -2.88 -39.73
N VAL A 160 -0.44 -1.72 -39.18
CA VAL A 160 -1.85 -1.48 -38.83
C VAL A 160 -2.75 -1.77 -40.06
N LYS A 161 -3.76 -2.59 -39.85
CA LYS A 161 -4.72 -2.98 -40.90
C LYS A 161 -6.16 -2.78 -40.46
N ILE A 162 -7.05 -2.51 -41.42
CA ILE A 162 -8.51 -2.52 -41.20
C ILE A 162 -8.98 -3.98 -41.19
N VAL A 163 -9.71 -4.36 -40.16
CA VAL A 163 -10.25 -5.72 -39.97
C VAL A 163 -11.77 -5.75 -40.04
N GLY A 164 -12.43 -4.61 -40.01
CA GLY A 164 -13.89 -4.50 -40.11
C GLY A 164 -14.37 -3.06 -40.05
N ASP A 165 -15.68 -2.89 -40.16
CA ASP A 165 -16.36 -1.61 -40.04
C ASP A 165 -17.08 -1.53 -38.70
N THR A 166 -17.28 -0.32 -38.18
CA THR A 166 -17.92 -0.07 -36.88
C THR A 166 -18.56 1.31 -36.84
N ASP A 167 -19.65 1.42 -36.09
CA ASP A 167 -20.27 2.68 -35.68
C ASP A 167 -19.79 3.17 -34.30
N LYS A 168 -18.98 2.38 -33.60
CA LYS A 168 -18.43 2.68 -32.29
C LYS A 168 -17.11 3.44 -32.39
N THR A 169 -16.75 4.09 -31.29
CA THR A 169 -15.41 4.67 -31.06
C THR A 169 -14.80 4.06 -29.81
N GLY A 170 -13.48 4.09 -29.70
CA GLY A 170 -12.78 3.61 -28.52
C GLY A 170 -11.51 2.84 -28.83
N THR A 171 -10.93 2.28 -27.78
CA THR A 171 -9.73 1.42 -27.87
C THR A 171 -9.97 0.13 -27.11
N ARG A 172 -9.52 -0.99 -27.67
CA ARG A 172 -9.48 -2.29 -27.03
C ARG A 172 -8.05 -2.80 -27.03
N GLN A 173 -7.54 -3.10 -25.85
CA GLN A 173 -6.21 -3.67 -25.63
C GLN A 173 -6.36 -5.05 -25.00
N GLN A 174 -5.72 -6.05 -25.56
CA GLN A 174 -5.63 -7.38 -24.96
C GLN A 174 -4.17 -7.79 -24.87
N PHE A 175 -3.73 -8.27 -23.72
CA PHE A 175 -2.33 -8.61 -23.49
C PHE A 175 -2.15 -9.85 -22.61
N TRP A 176 -1.09 -10.60 -22.90
CA TRP A 176 -0.67 -11.83 -22.22
C TRP A 176 0.66 -11.58 -21.53
N PRO A 177 0.73 -11.56 -20.18
CA PRO A 177 1.98 -11.28 -19.47
C PRO A 177 3.04 -12.33 -19.75
N ASP A 178 4.32 -11.92 -19.79
CA ASP A 178 5.43 -12.82 -20.08
C ASP A 178 5.91 -13.53 -18.80
N GLY A 179 5.57 -14.82 -18.65
CA GLY A 179 5.98 -15.68 -17.53
C GLY A 179 7.50 -15.89 -17.42
N THR A 180 8.30 -15.46 -18.40
CA THR A 180 9.77 -15.47 -18.28
C THR A 180 10.30 -14.23 -17.54
N ILE A 181 9.46 -13.23 -17.32
CA ILE A 181 9.79 -11.97 -16.63
C ILE A 181 9.13 -11.94 -15.26
N PHE A 182 7.82 -12.22 -15.20
CA PHE A 182 7.06 -12.17 -13.96
C PHE A 182 7.19 -13.46 -13.16
N THR A 183 7.22 -13.33 -11.82
CA THR A 183 7.24 -14.48 -10.90
C THR A 183 5.91 -15.22 -10.88
N THR A 184 4.82 -14.56 -11.26
CA THR A 184 3.48 -15.11 -11.45
C THR A 184 2.82 -14.42 -12.64
N THR A 185 1.93 -15.13 -13.34
CA THR A 185 1.07 -14.57 -14.40
C THR A 185 -0.40 -14.64 -14.03
N GLU A 186 -0.71 -15.00 -12.79
CA GLU A 186 -2.08 -15.12 -12.31
C GLU A 186 -2.58 -13.79 -11.74
N TYR A 187 -3.61 -13.22 -12.36
CA TYR A 187 -4.27 -12.01 -11.89
C TYR A 187 -5.25 -12.30 -10.76
N LYS A 188 -5.22 -11.48 -9.72
CA LYS A 188 -6.19 -11.53 -8.61
C LYS A 188 -7.34 -10.58 -8.87
N TYR A 189 -8.55 -11.13 -8.89
CA TYR A 189 -9.78 -10.36 -9.10
C TYR A 189 -9.92 -9.21 -8.12
N ASP A 190 -9.72 -9.48 -6.82
CA ASP A 190 -9.95 -8.50 -5.76
C ASP A 190 -9.02 -7.28 -5.86
N ILE A 191 -7.78 -7.46 -6.31
CA ILE A 191 -6.83 -6.36 -6.53
C ILE A 191 -7.34 -5.44 -7.66
N ILE A 192 -7.79 -6.04 -8.76
CA ILE A 192 -8.34 -5.28 -9.90
C ILE A 192 -9.66 -4.61 -9.50
N ALA A 193 -10.58 -5.33 -8.86
CA ALA A 193 -11.89 -4.81 -8.41
C ALA A 193 -11.75 -3.58 -7.50
N LYS A 194 -10.80 -3.61 -6.57
CA LYS A 194 -10.51 -2.47 -5.68
C LYS A 194 -10.07 -1.24 -6.46
N ARG A 195 -9.14 -1.41 -7.42
CA ARG A 195 -8.68 -0.30 -8.24
C ARG A 195 -9.79 0.26 -9.13
N MET A 196 -10.65 -0.59 -9.70
CA MET A 196 -11.80 -0.16 -10.50
C MET A 196 -12.80 0.64 -9.67
N ARG A 197 -13.08 0.20 -8.45
CA ARG A 197 -13.95 0.91 -7.49
C ARG A 197 -13.40 2.28 -7.14
N GLU A 198 -12.11 2.37 -6.81
CA GLU A 198 -11.41 3.62 -6.50
C GLU A 198 -11.50 4.61 -7.68
N LEU A 199 -11.21 4.15 -8.91
CA LEU A 199 -11.29 4.96 -10.12
C LEU A 199 -12.70 5.46 -10.42
N ALA A 200 -13.73 4.64 -10.17
CA ALA A 200 -15.12 5.04 -10.34
C ALA A 200 -15.51 6.16 -9.34
N TYR A 201 -15.04 6.11 -8.10
CA TYR A 201 -15.26 7.18 -7.13
C TYR A 201 -14.50 8.47 -7.49
N LEU A 202 -13.27 8.37 -7.97
CA LEU A 202 -12.44 9.53 -8.35
C LEU A 202 -12.92 10.22 -9.63
N ASN A 203 -13.75 9.54 -10.45
CA ASN A 203 -14.26 10.05 -11.72
C ASN A 203 -15.80 9.87 -11.77
N ALA A 204 -16.51 10.72 -11.03
CA ALA A 204 -17.95 10.66 -10.95
C ALA A 204 -18.62 10.59 -12.33
N GLY A 205 -19.56 9.65 -12.49
CA GLY A 205 -20.32 9.45 -13.72
C GLY A 205 -19.75 8.45 -14.72
N ILE A 206 -18.48 7.99 -14.53
CA ILE A 206 -17.94 6.89 -15.32
C ILE A 206 -18.54 5.56 -14.86
N THR A 207 -18.68 4.64 -15.79
CA THR A 207 -19.07 3.24 -15.50
C THR A 207 -17.90 2.33 -15.85
N ILE A 208 -17.45 1.52 -14.90
CA ILE A 208 -16.40 0.52 -15.11
C ILE A 208 -17.00 -0.86 -14.83
N THR A 209 -16.91 -1.77 -15.80
CA THR A 209 -17.39 -3.15 -15.64
C THR A 209 -16.20 -4.09 -15.57
N LEU A 210 -16.13 -4.90 -14.51
CA LEU A 210 -15.11 -5.94 -14.37
C LEU A 210 -15.76 -7.31 -14.52
N THR A 211 -15.22 -8.12 -15.45
CA THR A 211 -15.65 -9.48 -15.72
C THR A 211 -14.49 -10.45 -15.51
N ASP A 212 -14.74 -11.54 -14.80
CA ASP A 212 -13.79 -12.66 -14.68
C ASP A 212 -14.39 -13.87 -15.38
N LEU A 213 -13.75 -14.30 -16.47
CA LEU A 213 -14.20 -15.45 -17.28
C LEU A 213 -13.55 -16.76 -16.83
N ARG A 214 -12.73 -16.73 -15.78
CA ARG A 214 -12.14 -17.95 -15.21
C ARG A 214 -13.16 -18.63 -14.31
N PRO A 215 -13.44 -19.92 -14.52
CA PRO A 215 -14.32 -20.67 -13.65
C PRO A 215 -13.69 -20.86 -12.27
N ASP A 216 -14.51 -20.90 -11.23
CA ASP A 216 -14.10 -21.33 -9.90
C ASP A 216 -13.86 -22.86 -9.86
N GLU A 217 -13.48 -23.40 -8.70
CA GLU A 217 -13.22 -24.83 -8.51
C GLU A 217 -14.45 -25.71 -8.81
N GLU A 218 -15.66 -25.14 -8.75
CA GLU A 218 -16.93 -25.82 -9.06
C GLU A 218 -17.36 -25.64 -10.53
N GLY A 219 -16.60 -24.86 -11.31
CA GLY A 219 -16.91 -24.56 -12.71
C GLY A 219 -17.89 -23.40 -12.94
N ASN A 220 -18.20 -22.62 -11.90
CA ASN A 220 -19.11 -21.46 -12.01
C ASN A 220 -18.33 -20.22 -12.44
N LEU A 221 -18.99 -19.35 -13.21
CA LEU A 221 -18.46 -18.04 -13.59
C LEU A 221 -18.92 -16.97 -12.58
N ARG A 222 -18.03 -16.06 -12.22
CA ARG A 222 -18.37 -14.89 -11.42
C ARG A 222 -19.24 -13.94 -12.23
N GLN A 223 -20.28 -13.39 -11.60
CA GLN A 223 -21.09 -12.36 -12.24
C GLN A 223 -20.28 -11.07 -12.44
N PRO A 224 -20.44 -10.38 -13.58
CA PRO A 224 -19.77 -9.10 -13.80
C PRO A 224 -20.12 -8.09 -12.71
N GLU A 225 -19.11 -7.38 -12.18
CA GLU A 225 -19.29 -6.31 -11.18
C GLU A 225 -19.21 -4.95 -11.87
N VAL A 226 -20.19 -4.08 -11.58
CA VAL A 226 -20.27 -2.73 -12.17
C VAL A 226 -19.94 -1.70 -11.10
N PHE A 227 -18.91 -0.92 -11.34
CA PHE A 227 -18.50 0.20 -10.50
C PHE A 227 -18.97 1.51 -11.12
N HIS A 228 -19.81 2.24 -10.41
CA HIS A 228 -20.34 3.52 -10.83
C HIS A 228 -20.67 4.38 -9.61
N ALA A 229 -20.15 5.61 -9.59
CA ALA A 229 -20.41 6.58 -8.53
C ALA A 229 -21.04 7.85 -9.12
N LYS A 230 -22.19 8.25 -8.57
CA LYS A 230 -22.89 9.48 -8.99
C LYS A 230 -22.37 10.70 -8.25
N GLU A 231 -22.11 10.57 -6.96
CA GLU A 231 -21.65 11.65 -6.08
C GLU A 231 -20.11 11.64 -5.87
N GLY A 232 -19.38 10.74 -6.55
CA GLY A 232 -17.92 10.72 -6.57
C GLY A 232 -17.28 10.61 -5.19
N LEU A 233 -16.48 11.63 -4.80
CA LEU A 233 -15.76 11.61 -3.52
C LEU A 233 -16.66 11.56 -2.29
N LYS A 234 -17.90 12.03 -2.38
CA LYS A 234 -18.86 11.94 -1.29
C LYS A 234 -19.24 10.48 -0.98
N GLU A 235 -19.43 9.67 -2.03
CA GLU A 235 -19.64 8.22 -1.87
C GLU A 235 -18.33 7.54 -1.40
N PHE A 236 -17.19 8.00 -1.91
CA PHE A 236 -15.90 7.42 -1.55
C PHE A 236 -15.58 7.60 -0.06
N VAL A 237 -15.75 8.79 0.49
CA VAL A 237 -15.48 9.04 1.91
C VAL A 237 -16.42 8.23 2.81
N ARG A 238 -17.71 8.07 2.41
CA ARG A 238 -18.65 7.19 3.12
C ARG A 238 -18.23 5.72 3.04
N TYR A 239 -17.74 5.28 1.87
CA TYR A 239 -17.27 3.91 1.69
C TYR A 239 -16.06 3.62 2.60
N VAL A 240 -15.10 4.53 2.66
CA VAL A 240 -13.90 4.40 3.51
C VAL A 240 -14.27 4.47 5.00
N ASP A 241 -15.28 5.27 5.36
CA ASP A 241 -15.71 5.49 6.76
C ASP A 241 -16.81 4.51 7.23
N ARG A 242 -17.27 3.58 6.37
CA ARG A 242 -18.45 2.75 6.60
C ARG A 242 -18.43 1.90 7.88
N HIS A 243 -17.25 1.59 8.40
CA HIS A 243 -17.06 0.81 9.64
C HIS A 243 -16.81 1.69 10.87
N ARG A 244 -17.06 3.01 10.76
CA ARG A 244 -16.89 3.98 11.84
C ARG A 244 -18.19 4.72 12.12
N THR A 245 -18.31 5.20 13.34
CA THR A 245 -19.50 6.00 13.73
C THR A 245 -19.22 7.47 13.44
N SER A 246 -19.87 8.01 12.41
CA SER A 246 -19.79 9.44 12.07
C SER A 246 -20.41 10.30 13.19
N ILE A 247 -19.76 11.42 13.51
CA ILE A 247 -20.27 12.42 14.46
C ILE A 247 -20.94 13.61 13.76
N ILE A 248 -20.92 13.64 12.44
CA ILE A 248 -21.64 14.61 11.60
C ILE A 248 -22.57 13.87 10.65
N GLY A 249 -23.65 14.54 10.18
CA GLY A 249 -24.68 13.87 9.39
C GLY A 249 -24.22 13.48 7.99
N ASP A 250 -23.78 14.47 7.22
CA ASP A 250 -23.33 14.31 5.84
C ASP A 250 -21.84 14.66 5.66
N PRO A 251 -21.16 14.07 4.68
CA PRO A 251 -19.82 14.48 4.35
C PRO A 251 -19.71 15.96 3.94
N ILE A 252 -18.71 16.65 4.44
CA ILE A 252 -18.36 17.99 3.99
C ILE A 252 -17.65 17.86 2.64
N CYS A 253 -18.26 18.42 1.60
CA CYS A 253 -17.76 18.30 0.22
C CYS A 253 -17.40 19.66 -0.36
N LEU A 254 -16.25 19.72 -1.04
CA LEU A 254 -15.76 20.84 -1.78
C LEU A 254 -15.43 20.40 -3.21
N LYS A 255 -15.91 21.15 -4.20
CA LYS A 255 -15.48 21.01 -5.60
C LYS A 255 -15.30 22.39 -6.19
N THR A 256 -14.08 22.77 -6.48
CA THR A 256 -13.74 24.12 -6.97
C THR A 256 -12.45 24.11 -7.80
N GLU A 257 -12.17 25.25 -8.42
CA GLU A 257 -10.88 25.50 -9.07
C GLU A 257 -10.25 26.76 -8.46
N LYS A 258 -9.00 26.66 -8.04
CA LYS A 258 -8.22 27.80 -7.50
C LYS A 258 -6.85 27.84 -8.16
N ASP A 259 -6.45 29.02 -8.58
CA ASP A 259 -5.16 29.27 -9.22
C ASP A 259 -4.89 28.30 -10.42
N GLY A 260 -5.95 27.91 -11.15
CA GLY A 260 -5.88 26.97 -12.28
C GLY A 260 -5.78 25.49 -11.87
N VAL A 261 -5.93 25.17 -10.59
CA VAL A 261 -5.92 23.80 -10.06
C VAL A 261 -7.34 23.37 -9.69
N PRO A 262 -7.97 22.42 -10.39
CA PRO A 262 -9.19 21.75 -9.92
C PRO A 262 -8.94 20.98 -8.64
N ILE A 263 -9.75 21.23 -7.62
CA ILE A 263 -9.62 20.68 -6.28
C ILE A 263 -10.97 20.09 -5.88
N GLU A 264 -10.99 18.85 -5.48
CA GLU A 264 -12.15 18.17 -4.93
C GLU A 264 -11.77 17.51 -3.60
N VAL A 265 -12.55 17.76 -2.57
CA VAL A 265 -12.34 17.22 -1.23
C VAL A 265 -13.66 16.74 -0.67
N ALA A 266 -13.65 15.59 -0.03
CA ALA A 266 -14.75 15.10 0.81
C ALA A 266 -14.18 14.66 2.14
N LEU A 267 -14.81 15.05 3.26
CA LEU A 267 -14.35 14.67 4.59
C LEU A 267 -15.51 14.39 5.54
N LEU A 268 -15.25 13.52 6.51
CA LEU A 268 -16.11 13.16 7.63
C LEU A 268 -15.32 13.22 8.94
N TYR A 269 -16.02 13.48 10.03
CA TYR A 269 -15.50 13.28 11.38
C TYR A 269 -16.26 12.13 12.04
N ASN A 270 -15.53 11.23 12.70
CA ASN A 270 -16.06 10.06 13.38
C ASN A 270 -15.58 9.97 14.83
N SER A 271 -16.08 8.98 15.57
CA SER A 271 -15.74 8.81 16.99
C SER A 271 -14.37 8.21 17.25
N ASP A 272 -13.67 7.71 16.22
CA ASP A 272 -12.36 7.06 16.34
C ASP A 272 -11.24 8.03 16.72
N TYR A 273 -10.08 7.48 17.02
CA TYR A 273 -8.89 8.23 17.46
C TYR A 273 -7.82 8.35 16.38
N SER A 274 -8.01 7.67 15.24
CA SER A 274 -7.08 7.66 14.12
C SER A 274 -7.42 8.70 13.05
N GLU A 275 -6.41 9.14 12.31
CA GLU A 275 -6.53 9.90 11.07
C GLU A 275 -6.60 8.93 9.89
N ASN A 276 -7.51 9.16 8.94
CA ASN A 276 -7.63 8.38 7.72
C ASN A 276 -7.77 9.30 6.52
N ILE A 277 -6.64 9.74 5.96
CA ILE A 277 -6.60 10.69 4.83
C ILE A 277 -5.99 10.03 3.60
N HIS A 278 -6.73 10.06 2.50
CA HIS A 278 -6.29 9.59 1.19
C HIS A 278 -6.13 10.75 0.23
N SER A 279 -4.98 10.85 -0.41
CA SER A 279 -4.67 11.96 -1.32
C SER A 279 -4.33 11.48 -2.71
N TYR A 280 -4.86 12.20 -3.71
CA TYR A 280 -4.77 11.84 -5.13
C TYR A 280 -4.35 13.03 -5.98
N VAL A 281 -3.51 12.75 -6.96
CA VAL A 281 -3.11 13.69 -8.01
C VAL A 281 -3.35 13.03 -9.36
N ASN A 282 -4.25 13.59 -10.18
CA ASN A 282 -4.63 13.01 -11.48
C ASN A 282 -5.01 11.52 -11.36
N ASN A 283 -5.79 11.18 -10.35
CA ASN A 283 -6.22 9.82 -10.00
C ASN A 283 -5.11 8.87 -9.50
N ILE A 284 -3.88 9.35 -9.35
CA ILE A 284 -2.77 8.59 -8.77
C ILE A 284 -2.79 8.77 -7.25
N ASN A 285 -2.76 7.67 -6.52
CA ASN A 285 -2.68 7.69 -5.06
C ASN A 285 -1.28 8.13 -4.61
N THR A 286 -1.22 9.27 -3.91
CA THR A 286 0.01 9.79 -3.33
C THR A 286 0.14 9.34 -1.88
N ILE A 287 0.61 8.10 -1.69
CA ILE A 287 0.67 7.45 -0.36
C ILE A 287 1.52 8.26 0.63
N GLU A 288 2.59 8.90 0.17
CA GLU A 288 3.45 9.78 0.98
C GLU A 288 2.94 11.24 1.03
N GLY A 289 1.76 11.50 0.44
CA GLY A 289 1.14 12.82 0.41
C GLY A 289 1.83 13.82 -0.52
N GLY A 290 2.19 14.97 0.00
CA GLY A 290 2.83 16.06 -0.74
C GLY A 290 2.18 17.41 -0.46
N THR A 291 2.43 18.36 -1.33
CA THR A 291 2.04 19.79 -1.14
C THR A 291 0.53 19.99 -1.02
N HIS A 292 -0.28 19.20 -1.74
CA HIS A 292 -1.75 19.27 -1.67
C HIS A 292 -2.27 18.79 -0.30
N LEU A 293 -1.73 17.70 0.24
CA LEU A 293 -2.09 17.20 1.57
C LEU A 293 -1.64 18.17 2.66
N THR A 294 -0.43 18.73 2.54
CA THR A 294 0.07 19.75 3.47
C THR A 294 -0.84 20.98 3.46
N GLY A 295 -1.24 21.45 2.27
CA GLY A 295 -2.16 22.57 2.13
C GLY A 295 -3.52 22.31 2.78
N PHE A 296 -4.07 21.10 2.61
CA PHE A 296 -5.31 20.68 3.24
C PHE A 296 -5.21 20.70 4.77
N ARG A 297 -4.19 20.06 5.34
CA ARG A 297 -3.99 19.98 6.80
C ARG A 297 -3.87 21.38 7.44
N ILE A 298 -3.12 22.28 6.83
CA ILE A 298 -2.95 23.65 7.31
C ILE A 298 -4.26 24.43 7.28
N ALA A 299 -5.00 24.32 6.17
CA ALA A 299 -6.25 25.06 6.00
C ALA A 299 -7.35 24.58 6.95
N LEU A 300 -7.51 23.26 7.09
CA LEU A 300 -8.45 22.64 8.01
C LEU A 300 -8.19 23.06 9.45
N ALA A 301 -6.95 22.93 9.92
CA ALA A 301 -6.57 23.31 11.26
C ALA A 301 -6.80 24.82 11.52
N ARG A 302 -6.48 25.68 10.55
CA ARG A 302 -6.70 27.12 10.67
C ARG A 302 -8.17 27.48 10.75
N ALA A 303 -9.03 26.87 9.93
CA ALA A 303 -10.47 27.13 9.93
C ALA A 303 -11.14 26.70 11.26
N LEU A 304 -10.85 25.50 11.74
CA LEU A 304 -11.38 24.97 12.98
C LEU A 304 -10.85 25.75 14.19
N LYS A 305 -9.57 26.12 14.19
CA LYS A 305 -9.00 26.96 15.25
C LYS A 305 -9.68 28.33 15.32
N LYS A 306 -9.84 28.99 14.14
CA LYS A 306 -10.54 30.26 14.06
C LYS A 306 -11.95 30.17 14.66
N TYR A 307 -12.71 29.16 14.27
CA TYR A 307 -14.06 28.93 14.79
C TYR A 307 -14.06 28.72 16.30
N SER A 308 -13.14 27.89 16.82
CA SER A 308 -13.01 27.64 18.25
C SER A 308 -12.63 28.89 19.07
N ASP A 309 -11.83 29.79 18.49
CA ASP A 309 -11.40 31.04 19.13
C ASP A 309 -12.54 32.09 19.12
N GLU A 310 -13.43 32.07 18.12
CA GLU A 310 -14.58 32.98 17.97
C GLU A 310 -15.80 32.54 18.77
N ASP A 311 -15.98 31.22 19.02
CA ASP A 311 -17.07 30.70 19.83
C ASP A 311 -16.77 30.83 21.34
N ASP A 312 -17.64 31.59 22.04
CA ASP A 312 -17.47 31.89 23.49
C ASP A 312 -17.49 30.66 24.38
N GLN A 313 -18.24 29.63 24.01
CA GLN A 313 -18.38 28.40 24.79
C GLN A 313 -17.12 27.53 24.65
N LEU A 314 -16.67 27.31 23.42
CA LEU A 314 -15.47 26.53 23.12
C LEU A 314 -14.22 27.19 23.68
N ARG A 315 -14.10 28.52 23.52
CA ARG A 315 -12.98 29.30 24.08
C ARG A 315 -12.90 29.15 25.60
N LYS A 316 -14.02 29.27 26.32
CA LYS A 316 -14.06 29.06 27.77
C LYS A 316 -13.71 27.65 28.20
N GLN A 317 -14.07 26.63 27.39
CA GLN A 317 -13.66 25.23 27.65
C GLN A 317 -12.15 25.06 27.53
N ILE A 318 -11.54 25.60 26.47
CA ILE A 318 -10.08 25.57 26.21
C ILE A 318 -9.33 26.27 27.35
N GLU A 319 -9.75 27.48 27.74
CA GLU A 319 -9.15 28.28 28.80
C GLU A 319 -9.27 27.57 30.17
N LYS A 320 -10.44 27.03 30.50
CA LYS A 320 -10.70 26.31 31.75
C LYS A 320 -9.86 25.04 31.87
N ALA A 321 -9.71 24.30 30.75
CA ALA A 321 -8.89 23.09 30.70
C ALA A 321 -7.38 23.39 30.66
N LYS A 322 -6.98 24.65 30.41
CA LYS A 322 -5.59 25.08 30.22
C LYS A 322 -4.86 24.23 29.18
N ILE A 323 -5.53 24.00 28.05
CA ILE A 323 -5.01 23.21 26.94
C ILE A 323 -4.55 24.11 25.81
N GLU A 324 -3.50 23.70 25.12
CA GLU A 324 -3.06 24.25 23.85
C GLU A 324 -3.39 23.24 22.76
N VAL A 325 -4.21 23.64 21.78
CA VAL A 325 -4.63 22.79 20.68
C VAL A 325 -3.53 22.77 19.61
N ALA A 326 -2.97 21.62 19.32
CA ALA A 326 -1.96 21.41 18.29
C ALA A 326 -2.61 21.05 16.94
N GLN A 327 -1.84 21.15 15.84
CA GLN A 327 -2.35 20.83 14.50
C GLN A 327 -2.85 19.39 14.36
N ASP A 328 -2.21 18.46 15.07
CA ASP A 328 -2.57 17.03 15.04
C ASP A 328 -3.91 16.74 15.70
N ASP A 329 -4.32 17.56 16.67
CA ASP A 329 -5.60 17.37 17.36
C ASP A 329 -6.80 17.58 16.41
N PHE A 330 -6.64 18.42 15.38
CA PHE A 330 -7.68 18.66 14.37
C PHE A 330 -7.90 17.48 13.42
N ARG A 331 -7.03 16.47 13.45
CA ARG A 331 -7.06 15.31 12.54
C ARG A 331 -7.56 14.03 13.22
N GLU A 332 -7.75 14.05 14.53
CA GLU A 332 -8.26 12.89 15.27
C GLU A 332 -9.73 12.62 14.91
N GLY A 333 -10.01 11.40 14.46
CA GLY A 333 -11.32 10.99 13.96
C GLY A 333 -11.68 11.58 12.59
N LEU A 334 -10.70 12.11 11.84
CA LEU A 334 -10.89 12.63 10.50
C LEU A 334 -10.71 11.55 9.44
N THR A 335 -11.74 11.32 8.62
CA THR A 335 -11.63 10.62 7.33
C THR A 335 -11.76 11.64 6.21
N ALA A 336 -10.79 11.70 5.28
CA ALA A 336 -10.80 12.66 4.19
C ALA A 336 -10.23 12.09 2.89
N ILE A 337 -10.83 12.48 1.78
CA ILE A 337 -10.34 12.20 0.42
C ILE A 337 -10.02 13.55 -0.23
N ILE A 338 -8.81 13.69 -0.74
CA ILE A 338 -8.35 14.91 -1.42
C ILE A 338 -7.91 14.53 -2.83
N SER A 339 -8.53 15.11 -3.83
CA SER A 339 -8.18 14.92 -5.24
C SER A 339 -7.88 16.25 -5.90
N VAL A 340 -6.71 16.38 -6.49
CA VAL A 340 -6.31 17.55 -7.26
C VAL A 340 -5.97 17.13 -8.70
N LYS A 341 -6.27 18.03 -9.64
CA LYS A 341 -5.91 17.84 -11.05
C LYS A 341 -4.82 18.85 -11.41
N VAL A 342 -3.63 18.36 -11.71
CA VAL A 342 -2.45 19.19 -11.99
C VAL A 342 -1.99 18.94 -13.42
N ALA A 343 -1.82 19.99 -14.21
CA ALA A 343 -1.43 19.85 -15.62
C ALA A 343 0.00 19.30 -15.79
N GLU A 344 0.92 19.75 -14.94
CA GLU A 344 2.32 19.33 -14.94
C GLU A 344 2.74 18.91 -13.52
N PRO A 345 2.30 17.71 -13.05
CA PRO A 345 2.65 17.26 -11.71
C PRO A 345 4.13 16.86 -11.62
N GLN A 346 4.79 17.34 -10.58
CA GLN A 346 6.15 17.01 -10.23
C GLN A 346 6.14 16.07 -9.03
N PHE A 347 6.55 14.83 -9.24
CA PHE A 347 6.62 13.83 -8.18
C PHE A 347 8.05 13.62 -7.69
N GLU A 348 8.18 13.31 -6.41
CA GLU A 348 9.45 12.83 -5.85
C GLU A 348 9.62 11.34 -6.23
N GLY A 349 10.25 11.07 -7.38
CA GLY A 349 10.54 9.72 -7.85
C GLY A 349 9.54 9.12 -8.85
N GLN A 350 9.93 8.00 -9.45
CA GLN A 350 9.18 7.30 -10.51
C GLN A 350 7.87 6.67 -10.02
N THR A 351 7.81 6.29 -8.77
CA THR A 351 6.62 5.66 -8.16
C THR A 351 5.47 6.63 -7.90
N LYS A 352 5.68 7.93 -8.11
CA LYS A 352 4.67 9.00 -8.01
C LYS A 352 3.98 9.08 -6.63
N THR A 353 4.67 8.70 -5.57
CA THR A 353 4.10 8.59 -4.22
C THR A 353 3.91 9.91 -3.51
N LYS A 354 4.63 10.97 -3.93
CA LYS A 354 4.61 12.29 -3.28
C LYS A 354 4.64 13.43 -4.28
N LEU A 355 3.72 14.40 -4.14
CA LEU A 355 3.65 15.60 -4.98
C LEU A 355 4.58 16.70 -4.47
N GLY A 356 5.40 17.26 -5.38
CA GLY A 356 6.36 18.34 -5.09
C GLY A 356 5.92 19.76 -5.46
N ASN A 357 4.88 19.92 -6.30
CA ASN A 357 4.43 21.23 -6.82
C ASN A 357 4.08 22.23 -5.72
N SER A 358 4.90 23.24 -5.48
CA SER A 358 4.72 24.21 -4.39
C SER A 358 3.46 25.08 -4.54
N GLU A 359 3.08 25.42 -5.77
CA GLU A 359 1.89 26.23 -6.08
C GLU A 359 0.58 25.57 -5.66
N VAL A 360 0.52 24.23 -5.70
CA VAL A 360 -0.67 23.47 -5.32
C VAL A 360 -1.00 23.64 -3.84
N ASN A 361 0.01 23.80 -2.99
CA ASN A 361 -0.18 24.03 -1.56
C ASN A 361 -1.05 25.28 -1.31
N GLY A 362 -0.71 26.39 -1.94
CA GLY A 362 -1.44 27.66 -1.80
C GLY A 362 -2.88 27.60 -2.33
N ALA A 363 -3.07 26.94 -3.48
CA ALA A 363 -4.38 26.75 -4.10
C ALA A 363 -5.32 25.93 -3.20
N VAL A 364 -4.82 24.81 -2.65
CA VAL A 364 -5.58 23.96 -1.72
C VAL A 364 -5.88 24.69 -0.42
N GLN A 365 -4.92 25.45 0.15
CA GLN A 365 -5.18 26.23 1.36
C GLN A 365 -6.31 27.25 1.17
N LYS A 366 -6.34 27.96 0.07
CA LYS A 366 -7.42 28.91 -0.23
C LYS A 366 -8.77 28.21 -0.37
N ALA A 367 -8.81 27.16 -1.19
CA ALA A 367 -10.04 26.42 -1.48
C ALA A 367 -10.65 25.80 -0.21
N VAL A 368 -9.86 25.06 0.54
CA VAL A 368 -10.31 24.38 1.77
C VAL A 368 -10.66 25.39 2.86
N GLY A 369 -9.84 26.45 3.02
CA GLY A 369 -10.09 27.49 4.02
C GLY A 369 -11.41 28.21 3.79
N GLU A 370 -11.71 28.60 2.56
CA GLU A 370 -13.00 29.26 2.20
C GLU A 370 -14.18 28.31 2.45
N ALA A 371 -14.10 27.06 1.95
CA ALA A 371 -15.18 26.09 2.08
C ALA A 371 -15.45 25.73 3.54
N MET A 372 -14.40 25.49 4.33
CA MET A 372 -14.55 25.14 5.75
C MET A 372 -15.11 26.31 6.56
N ASN A 373 -14.67 27.55 6.33
CA ASN A 373 -15.24 28.70 7.02
C ASN A 373 -16.74 28.81 6.73
N THR A 374 -17.15 28.72 5.45
CA THR A 374 -18.57 28.74 5.07
C THR A 374 -19.36 27.63 5.74
N TYR A 375 -18.85 26.39 5.68
CA TYR A 375 -19.52 25.24 6.28
C TYR A 375 -19.71 25.41 7.80
N LEU A 376 -18.68 25.82 8.52
CA LEU A 376 -18.73 25.99 9.98
C LEU A 376 -19.73 27.07 10.40
N GLU A 377 -19.86 28.16 9.61
CA GLU A 377 -20.85 29.21 9.83
C GLU A 377 -22.29 28.72 9.55
N GLU A 378 -22.50 27.93 8.49
CA GLU A 378 -23.80 27.42 8.08
C GLU A 378 -24.28 26.25 8.97
N HIS A 379 -23.37 25.48 9.57
CA HIS A 379 -23.68 24.28 10.35
C HIS A 379 -23.13 24.35 11.80
N PRO A 380 -23.58 25.33 12.62
CA PRO A 380 -22.95 25.59 13.92
C PRO A 380 -23.02 24.41 14.91
N LYS A 381 -24.04 23.53 14.80
CA LYS A 381 -24.14 22.35 15.67
C LYS A 381 -23.04 21.33 15.34
N GLU A 382 -22.83 21.05 14.06
CA GLU A 382 -21.80 20.12 13.61
C GLU A 382 -20.40 20.70 13.86
N ALA A 383 -20.22 22.02 13.58
CA ALA A 383 -18.99 22.74 13.91
C ALA A 383 -18.63 22.63 15.38
N HIS A 384 -19.60 22.82 16.26
CA HIS A 384 -19.40 22.66 17.71
C HIS A 384 -19.00 21.22 18.08
N THR A 385 -19.68 20.22 17.52
CA THR A 385 -19.37 18.79 17.76
C THR A 385 -17.95 18.43 17.29
N ILE A 386 -17.54 18.93 16.12
CA ILE A 386 -16.18 18.73 15.61
C ILE A 386 -15.15 19.38 16.55
N CYS A 387 -15.38 20.62 16.97
CA CYS A 387 -14.47 21.34 17.85
C CYS A 387 -14.40 20.70 19.25
N GLU A 388 -15.49 20.18 19.79
CA GLU A 388 -15.47 19.40 21.04
C GLU A 388 -14.62 18.14 20.92
N LYS A 389 -14.69 17.42 19.78
CA LYS A 389 -13.80 16.29 19.49
C LYS A 389 -12.33 16.72 19.48
N VAL A 390 -12.00 17.86 18.87
CA VAL A 390 -10.64 18.43 18.86
C VAL A 390 -10.16 18.77 20.27
N ILE A 391 -11.01 19.38 21.09
CA ILE A 391 -10.69 19.68 22.52
C ILE A 391 -10.41 18.39 23.31
N LEU A 392 -11.21 17.34 23.07
CA LEU A 392 -11.00 16.04 23.69
C LEU A 392 -9.66 15.43 23.25
N ALA A 393 -9.31 15.50 21.99
CA ALA A 393 -8.03 15.04 21.44
C ALA A 393 -6.84 15.78 22.08
N ALA A 394 -6.91 17.12 22.17
CA ALA A 394 -5.90 17.94 22.82
C ALA A 394 -5.72 17.57 24.31
N THR A 395 -6.83 17.35 25.00
CA THR A 395 -6.80 16.93 26.42
C THR A 395 -6.13 15.56 26.57
N ALA A 396 -6.47 14.60 25.72
CA ALA A 396 -5.87 13.28 25.72
C ALA A 396 -4.36 13.33 25.40
N ARG A 397 -3.94 14.15 24.44
CA ARG A 397 -2.52 14.36 24.09
C ARG A 397 -1.72 14.93 25.26
N ILE A 398 -2.25 15.95 25.95
CA ILE A 398 -1.58 16.54 27.12
C ILE A 398 -1.49 15.53 28.29
N ALA A 399 -2.54 14.72 28.49
CA ALA A 399 -2.52 13.65 29.48
C ALA A 399 -1.43 12.61 29.17
N ALA A 400 -1.30 12.20 27.88
CA ALA A 400 -0.27 11.29 27.41
C ALA A 400 1.15 11.85 27.62
N ARG A 401 1.36 13.14 27.36
CA ARG A 401 2.64 13.81 27.62
C ARG A 401 3.00 13.77 29.10
N LYS A 402 2.07 14.13 29.99
CA LYS A 402 2.28 14.08 31.44
C LYS A 402 2.59 12.66 31.94
N ALA A 403 1.92 11.65 31.39
CA ALA A 403 2.19 10.25 31.73
C ALA A 403 3.62 9.86 31.33
N ARG A 404 4.06 10.20 30.10
CA ARG A 404 5.44 9.96 29.61
C ARG A 404 6.49 10.64 30.50
N GLU A 405 6.31 11.91 30.84
CA GLU A 405 7.21 12.67 31.72
C GLU A 405 7.28 12.06 33.10
N SER A 406 6.15 11.57 33.63
CA SER A 406 6.09 10.91 34.94
C SER A 406 6.87 9.59 34.97
N VAL A 407 6.78 8.80 33.91
CA VAL A 407 7.54 7.54 33.77
C VAL A 407 9.04 7.82 33.63
N GLN A 408 9.43 8.83 32.85
CA GLN A 408 10.84 9.24 32.73
C GLN A 408 11.43 9.75 34.07
N ARG A 409 10.63 10.49 34.86
CA ARG A 409 11.07 10.99 36.19
C ARG A 409 11.15 9.89 37.23
N LYS A 410 10.39 8.81 37.13
CA LYS A 410 10.43 7.68 38.06
C LYS A 410 11.65 6.76 37.90
N ASN A 411 12.39 6.87 36.79
CA ASN A 411 13.61 6.10 36.50
C ASN A 411 14.88 6.98 36.37
N PRO A 412 15.23 7.88 37.29
CA PRO A 412 16.44 8.68 37.17
C PRO A 412 17.73 7.89 37.46
N MET A 413 17.64 6.68 38.04
CA MET A 413 18.81 5.85 38.37
C MET A 413 19.20 4.85 37.29
N THR A 414 18.38 4.64 36.29
CA THR A 414 18.73 3.89 35.07
C THR A 414 18.74 4.89 33.91
N GLY A 415 19.85 5.58 33.75
CA GLY A 415 20.05 6.62 32.71
C GLY A 415 19.56 6.17 31.37
N GLY A 416 18.41 6.71 30.89
CA GLY A 416 17.86 6.52 29.52
C GLY A 416 17.95 5.10 28.98
N GLY A 417 17.92 4.08 29.81
CA GLY A 417 18.32 2.71 29.45
C GLY A 417 17.23 1.99 28.68
N LEU A 418 17.69 1.13 27.81
CA LEU A 418 16.89 0.17 27.07
C LEU A 418 16.07 -0.73 28.03
N PRO A 419 14.89 -1.24 27.59
CA PRO A 419 14.09 -2.13 28.42
C PRO A 419 14.91 -3.31 28.93
N GLY A 420 14.80 -3.63 30.22
CA GLY A 420 15.59 -4.69 30.86
C GLY A 420 15.39 -6.09 30.26
N LYS A 421 14.34 -6.27 29.46
CA LYS A 421 14.07 -7.52 28.74
C LYS A 421 14.77 -7.61 27.38
N LEU A 422 15.23 -6.49 26.82
CA LEU A 422 15.92 -6.47 25.54
C LEU A 422 17.28 -7.15 25.66
N ALA A 423 17.49 -8.20 24.87
CA ALA A 423 18.82 -8.74 24.63
C ALA A 423 19.39 -8.08 23.38
N ASP A 424 20.10 -6.97 23.54
CA ASP A 424 20.65 -6.17 22.45
C ASP A 424 21.81 -6.84 21.73
N CYS A 425 22.14 -6.37 20.51
CA CYS A 425 23.31 -6.77 19.75
C CYS A 425 24.53 -5.89 20.05
N SER A 426 25.72 -6.35 19.69
CA SER A 426 26.97 -5.62 19.94
C SER A 426 27.32 -4.62 18.86
N ASN A 427 26.86 -4.81 17.60
CA ASN A 427 27.06 -3.87 16.51
C ASN A 427 26.26 -2.58 16.77
N LYS A 428 26.85 -1.45 16.37
CA LYS A 428 26.31 -0.10 16.55
C LYS A 428 25.76 0.51 15.26
N ASP A 429 26.05 -0.09 14.11
CA ASP A 429 25.52 0.38 12.84
C ASP A 429 24.11 -0.18 12.65
N PRO A 430 23.07 0.67 12.62
CA PRO A 430 21.70 0.21 12.45
C PRO A 430 21.48 -0.58 11.16
N LYS A 431 22.20 -0.27 10.09
CA LYS A 431 22.05 -0.90 8.76
C LYS A 431 22.38 -2.40 8.75
N ASP A 432 23.26 -2.80 9.66
CA ASP A 432 23.68 -4.19 9.80
C ASP A 432 22.94 -4.92 10.92
N CYS A 433 22.04 -4.24 11.65
CA CYS A 433 21.38 -4.78 12.84
C CYS A 433 19.92 -5.11 12.57
N GLU A 434 19.43 -6.12 13.29
CA GLU A 434 18.03 -6.51 13.25
C GLU A 434 17.51 -6.88 14.64
N ILE A 435 16.20 -6.68 14.86
CA ILE A 435 15.54 -7.04 16.11
C ILE A 435 14.39 -8.01 15.86
N PHE A 436 14.31 -9.07 16.66
CA PHE A 436 13.18 -9.98 16.69
C PHE A 436 12.25 -9.62 17.84
N LEU A 437 10.99 -9.38 17.52
CA LEU A 437 9.89 -9.28 18.48
C LEU A 437 9.31 -10.68 18.65
N VAL A 438 9.60 -11.32 19.77
CA VAL A 438 9.36 -12.78 19.94
C VAL A 438 8.20 -12.98 20.91
N GLU A 439 7.26 -13.84 20.55
CA GLU A 439 6.16 -14.24 21.41
C GLU A 439 6.67 -15.06 22.62
N GLY A 440 6.40 -14.55 23.82
CA GLY A 440 6.64 -15.24 25.06
C GLY A 440 8.10 -15.31 25.52
N ASP A 441 8.26 -15.60 26.82
CA ASP A 441 9.59 -15.70 27.44
C ASP A 441 10.29 -17.03 27.07
N SER A 442 9.55 -18.11 26.74
CA SER A 442 10.11 -19.41 26.37
C SER A 442 10.81 -19.36 25.01
N ALA A 443 10.07 -18.96 23.95
CA ALA A 443 10.66 -18.79 22.61
C ALA A 443 11.73 -17.70 22.60
N GLY A 444 11.51 -16.61 23.38
CA GLY A 444 12.53 -15.57 23.61
C GLY A 444 13.81 -16.12 24.23
N GLY A 445 13.74 -17.12 25.10
CA GLY A 445 14.89 -17.83 25.68
C GLY A 445 15.69 -18.60 24.65
N SER A 446 15.02 -19.41 23.82
CA SER A 446 15.63 -20.15 22.72
C SER A 446 16.26 -19.21 21.68
N ALA A 447 15.54 -18.15 21.30
CA ALA A 447 16.03 -17.14 20.37
C ALA A 447 17.27 -16.40 20.89
N LYS A 448 17.32 -16.04 22.19
CA LYS A 448 18.50 -15.42 22.83
C LYS A 448 19.73 -16.32 22.80
N GLN A 449 19.56 -17.63 22.87
CA GLN A 449 20.65 -18.60 22.80
C GLN A 449 21.09 -18.86 21.36
N GLY A 450 20.16 -18.98 20.42
CA GLY A 450 20.42 -19.33 19.02
C GLY A 450 20.90 -18.14 18.16
N ARG A 451 20.63 -16.89 18.54
CA ARG A 451 20.95 -15.69 17.74
C ARG A 451 22.44 -15.46 17.51
N ASP A 452 22.78 -14.77 16.47
CA ASP A 452 24.08 -14.10 16.35
C ASP A 452 24.06 -12.79 17.17
N ARG A 453 24.82 -12.78 18.28
CA ARG A 453 24.88 -11.64 19.20
C ARG A 453 25.54 -10.40 18.60
N HIS A 454 26.20 -10.55 17.46
CA HIS A 454 26.86 -9.42 16.82
C HIS A 454 25.84 -8.44 16.24
N PHE A 455 24.85 -8.92 15.51
CA PHE A 455 23.89 -8.07 14.80
C PHE A 455 22.42 -8.33 15.12
N GLN A 456 22.06 -9.40 15.85
CA GLN A 456 20.68 -9.71 16.19
C GLN A 456 20.33 -9.36 17.62
N ALA A 457 19.24 -8.62 17.81
CA ALA A 457 18.63 -8.31 19.09
C ALA A 457 17.33 -9.10 19.28
N ILE A 458 16.98 -9.43 20.52
CA ILE A 458 15.73 -10.13 20.89
C ILE A 458 14.97 -9.36 21.94
N LEU A 459 13.70 -9.06 21.64
CA LEU A 459 12.74 -8.50 22.58
C LEU A 459 11.58 -9.49 22.78
N PRO A 460 11.53 -10.24 23.89
CA PRO A 460 10.39 -11.08 24.20
C PRO A 460 9.18 -10.23 24.60
N LEU A 461 8.03 -10.53 24.02
CA LEU A 461 6.74 -9.94 24.35
C LEU A 461 5.98 -10.85 25.30
N ARG A 462 5.32 -10.28 26.32
CA ARG A 462 4.50 -11.05 27.26
C ARG A 462 3.05 -11.12 26.77
N GLY A 463 2.74 -12.15 26.01
CA GLY A 463 1.39 -12.39 25.49
C GLY A 463 0.89 -11.28 24.55
N LYS A 464 -0.42 -11.18 24.42
CA LYS A 464 -1.09 -10.22 23.52
C LYS A 464 -0.82 -8.79 23.97
N ILE A 465 -0.30 -7.97 23.07
CA ILE A 465 -0.11 -6.53 23.35
C ILE A 465 -1.45 -5.80 23.30
N LEU A 466 -1.45 -4.54 23.73
CA LEU A 466 -2.64 -3.69 23.70
C LEU A 466 -3.15 -3.54 22.26
N ASN A 467 -4.46 -3.77 22.04
CA ASN A 467 -5.12 -3.40 20.78
C ASN A 467 -5.24 -1.88 20.71
N VAL A 468 -4.38 -1.25 19.92
CA VAL A 468 -4.29 0.21 19.82
C VAL A 468 -5.41 0.84 18.98
N GLU A 469 -6.17 0.03 18.21
CA GLU A 469 -7.34 0.51 17.48
C GLU A 469 -8.45 1.02 18.41
N LYS A 470 -8.60 0.39 19.58
CA LYS A 470 -9.69 0.62 20.52
C LYS A 470 -9.40 1.62 21.63
N VAL A 471 -8.22 2.25 21.63
CA VAL A 471 -7.80 3.06 22.77
C VAL A 471 -7.28 4.42 22.37
N GLN A 472 -7.48 5.38 23.26
CA GLN A 472 -6.94 6.72 23.08
C GLN A 472 -5.41 6.72 23.12
N TRP A 473 -4.81 7.64 22.38
CA TRP A 473 -3.38 7.86 22.23
C TRP A 473 -2.58 7.78 23.55
N HIS A 474 -3.05 8.38 24.63
CA HIS A 474 -2.32 8.36 25.91
C HIS A 474 -2.19 6.96 26.53
N ARG A 475 -3.20 6.09 26.36
CA ARG A 475 -3.16 4.73 26.88
C ARG A 475 -2.16 3.84 26.16
N VAL A 476 -1.87 4.14 24.91
CA VAL A 476 -0.85 3.42 24.14
C VAL A 476 0.52 3.57 24.79
N PHE A 477 0.85 4.77 25.27
CA PHE A 477 2.11 5.05 25.97
C PHE A 477 2.13 4.62 27.45
N GLU A 478 0.99 4.28 28.04
CA GLU A 478 0.91 3.67 29.37
C GLU A 478 1.17 2.15 29.32
N ALA A 479 0.99 1.52 28.15
CA ALA A 479 1.18 0.09 27.97
C ALA A 479 2.68 -0.26 27.93
N GLU A 480 3.16 -0.98 28.94
CA GLU A 480 4.58 -1.36 29.08
C GLU A 480 5.11 -2.11 27.85
N SER A 481 4.34 -3.04 27.28
CA SER A 481 4.73 -3.82 26.09
C SER A 481 4.96 -2.93 24.87
N VAL A 482 4.07 -1.96 24.64
CA VAL A 482 4.17 -1.00 23.52
C VAL A 482 5.38 -0.08 23.73
N MET A 483 5.56 0.45 24.95
CA MET A 483 6.70 1.31 25.26
C MET A 483 8.03 0.57 25.13
N ASN A 484 8.08 -0.71 25.50
CA ASN A 484 9.28 -1.53 25.30
C ASN A 484 9.62 -1.69 23.82
N ILE A 485 8.64 -1.89 22.94
CA ILE A 485 8.84 -1.93 21.48
C ILE A 485 9.41 -0.60 20.99
N ILE A 486 8.71 0.52 21.25
CA ILE A 486 9.07 1.87 20.79
C ILE A 486 10.51 2.23 21.23
N GLN A 487 10.83 2.01 22.52
CA GLN A 487 12.15 2.30 23.07
C GLN A 487 13.25 1.41 22.48
N SER A 488 12.96 0.12 22.29
CA SER A 488 13.92 -0.84 21.73
C SER A 488 14.30 -0.50 20.30
N ILE A 489 13.32 -0.17 19.46
CA ILE A 489 13.56 0.14 18.03
C ILE A 489 14.09 1.57 17.82
N GLY A 490 13.97 2.46 18.81
CA GLY A 490 14.51 3.82 18.76
C GLY A 490 13.62 4.85 18.08
N VAL A 491 12.34 4.55 17.84
CA VAL A 491 11.37 5.50 17.29
C VAL A 491 11.08 6.60 18.31
N ARG A 492 10.93 7.82 17.82
CA ARG A 492 10.55 8.99 18.62
C ARG A 492 9.30 9.63 18.04
N PHE A 493 8.46 10.17 18.91
CA PHE A 493 7.29 10.95 18.54
C PHE A 493 7.53 12.41 18.93
N GLY A 494 7.33 13.33 17.98
CA GLY A 494 7.68 14.74 18.12
C GLY A 494 9.17 15.01 17.90
N VAL A 495 9.52 16.03 17.14
CA VAL A 495 10.90 16.48 16.90
C VAL A 495 11.08 17.81 17.60
N ASP A 496 12.18 17.95 18.38
CA ASP A 496 12.69 19.23 18.96
C ASP A 496 11.65 20.18 19.59
N GLY A 497 10.72 19.61 20.38
CA GLY A 497 9.76 20.40 21.14
C GLY A 497 8.36 20.52 20.52
N GLU A 498 8.16 19.97 19.34
CA GLU A 498 6.82 19.80 18.76
C GLU A 498 6.18 18.50 19.25
N ASP A 499 4.94 18.60 19.73
CA ASP A 499 4.12 17.45 20.11
C ASP A 499 3.47 16.85 18.85
N SER A 500 4.26 16.28 17.94
CA SER A 500 3.74 15.57 16.77
C SER A 500 3.36 14.13 17.08
N LYS A 501 2.27 13.65 16.46
CA LYS A 501 1.87 12.23 16.47
C LYS A 501 2.70 11.42 15.46
N ASP A 502 3.41 12.07 14.54
CA ASP A 502 4.20 11.40 13.53
C ASP A 502 5.45 10.75 14.12
N ALA A 503 5.69 9.51 13.71
CA ALA A 503 6.85 8.76 14.16
C ALA A 503 8.11 9.19 13.39
N ASN A 504 9.14 9.61 14.10
CA ASN A 504 10.44 9.89 13.54
C ASN A 504 11.30 8.64 13.58
N ILE A 505 11.73 8.17 12.40
CA ILE A 505 12.52 6.96 12.20
C ILE A 505 14.02 7.22 11.97
N ASP A 506 14.48 8.48 11.98
CA ASP A 506 15.89 8.86 11.73
C ASP A 506 16.88 8.21 12.70
N LYS A 507 16.37 7.76 13.85
CA LYS A 507 17.15 7.12 14.92
C LYS A 507 16.78 5.66 15.14
N LEU A 508 16.23 5.00 14.12
CA LEU A 508 16.07 3.56 14.18
C LEU A 508 17.40 2.88 14.53
N ARG A 509 17.31 1.91 15.42
CA ARG A 509 18.48 1.16 15.92
C ARG A 509 18.73 -0.11 15.11
N TYR A 510 17.75 -0.52 14.31
CA TYR A 510 17.79 -1.76 13.53
C TYR A 510 17.19 -1.52 12.15
N ASP A 511 17.85 -2.04 11.12
CA ASP A 511 17.34 -1.99 9.74
C ASP A 511 16.12 -2.90 9.55
N LYS A 512 16.11 -4.06 10.23
CA LYS A 512 14.98 -4.99 10.17
C LYS A 512 14.35 -5.19 11.54
N ILE A 513 13.04 -5.02 11.57
CA ILE A 513 12.18 -5.31 12.73
C ILE A 513 11.37 -6.54 12.33
N ILE A 514 11.62 -7.67 12.96
CA ILE A 514 11.11 -8.97 12.55
C ILE A 514 10.14 -9.48 13.62
N ILE A 515 8.88 -9.66 13.25
CA ILE A 515 7.87 -10.27 14.10
C ILE A 515 8.06 -11.79 14.02
N MET A 516 8.16 -12.46 15.16
CA MET A 516 8.38 -13.90 15.26
C MET A 516 7.47 -14.51 16.32
N THR A 517 6.36 -15.07 15.88
CA THR A 517 5.28 -15.64 16.68
C THR A 517 5.09 -17.12 16.40
N ASP A 518 4.34 -17.80 17.24
CA ASP A 518 3.97 -19.18 17.06
C ASP A 518 3.07 -19.35 15.81
N ALA A 519 3.16 -20.51 15.14
CA ALA A 519 2.37 -20.79 13.95
C ALA A 519 0.96 -21.32 14.32
N ASP A 520 0.29 -20.60 15.23
CA ASP A 520 -1.07 -20.90 15.68
C ASP A 520 -1.98 -19.66 15.61
N VAL A 521 -3.24 -19.81 16.03
CA VAL A 521 -4.22 -18.74 15.97
C VAL A 521 -3.91 -17.59 16.95
N ASP A 522 -3.25 -17.86 18.07
CA ASP A 522 -2.84 -16.86 19.04
C ASP A 522 -1.65 -16.05 18.54
N GLY A 523 -0.66 -16.72 17.91
CA GLY A 523 0.47 -16.07 17.26
C GLY A 523 0.01 -15.16 16.11
N SER A 524 -0.89 -15.63 15.26
CA SER A 524 -1.47 -14.82 14.18
C SER A 524 -2.22 -13.57 14.71
N HIS A 525 -2.87 -13.70 15.88
CA HIS A 525 -3.51 -12.56 16.55
C HIS A 525 -2.46 -11.56 17.08
N ILE A 526 -1.35 -12.04 17.64
CA ILE A 526 -0.24 -11.19 18.10
C ILE A 526 0.40 -10.45 16.93
N ASP A 527 0.63 -11.13 15.80
CA ASP A 527 1.10 -10.49 14.55
C ASP A 527 0.18 -9.35 14.13
N THR A 528 -1.13 -9.60 14.14
CA THR A 528 -2.13 -8.59 13.78
C THR A 528 -2.11 -7.39 14.75
N LEU A 529 -1.98 -7.62 16.05
CA LEU A 529 -1.86 -6.55 17.05
C LEU A 529 -0.60 -5.71 16.85
N ILE A 530 0.54 -6.36 16.56
CA ILE A 530 1.80 -5.67 16.30
C ILE A 530 1.70 -4.88 14.98
N MET A 531 1.17 -5.49 13.92
CA MET A 531 0.94 -4.79 12.65
C MET A 531 0.01 -3.59 12.83
N THR A 532 -1.07 -3.71 13.62
CA THR A 532 -1.96 -2.59 13.96
C THR A 532 -1.21 -1.45 14.64
N LEU A 533 -0.32 -1.78 15.59
CA LEU A 533 0.53 -0.79 16.26
C LEU A 533 1.42 -0.05 15.26
N PHE A 534 2.12 -0.77 14.39
CA PHE A 534 2.99 -0.14 13.39
C PHE A 534 2.18 0.66 12.36
N TYR A 535 1.06 0.13 11.88
CA TYR A 535 0.22 0.82 10.90
C TYR A 535 -0.35 2.12 11.44
N ARG A 536 -0.90 2.12 12.68
CA ARG A 536 -1.57 3.29 13.29
C ARG A 536 -0.61 4.34 13.85
N PHE A 537 0.54 3.91 14.36
CA PHE A 537 1.43 4.80 15.14
C PHE A 537 2.81 4.99 14.49
N MET A 538 3.25 4.08 13.65
CA MET A 538 4.58 4.09 13.05
C MET A 538 4.55 3.66 11.57
N PRO A 539 3.62 4.21 10.74
CA PRO A 539 3.52 3.82 9.33
C PRO A 539 4.82 4.05 8.56
N GLN A 540 5.64 5.03 8.99
CA GLN A 540 6.94 5.31 8.40
C GLN A 540 7.91 4.11 8.47
N VAL A 541 7.79 3.25 9.48
CA VAL A 541 8.59 2.01 9.59
C VAL A 541 8.21 1.02 8.49
N ILE A 542 6.90 0.90 8.17
CA ILE A 542 6.43 0.04 7.10
C ILE A 542 6.82 0.63 5.73
N GLN A 543 6.58 1.92 5.54
CA GLN A 543 6.92 2.65 4.30
C GLN A 543 8.42 2.63 4.01
N GLY A 544 9.26 2.70 5.04
CA GLY A 544 10.72 2.56 4.95
C GLY A 544 11.19 1.13 4.66
N GLY A 545 10.27 0.14 4.65
CA GLY A 545 10.60 -1.26 4.35
C GLY A 545 11.28 -2.00 5.51
N HIS A 546 11.13 -1.55 6.75
CA HIS A 546 11.83 -2.09 7.91
C HIS A 546 11.07 -3.19 8.65
N LEU A 547 9.76 -3.41 8.37
CA LEU A 547 8.94 -4.39 9.08
C LEU A 547 8.83 -5.71 8.33
N TYR A 548 9.08 -6.82 9.02
CA TYR A 548 9.06 -8.18 8.47
C TYR A 548 8.34 -9.14 9.40
N ILE A 549 7.81 -10.24 8.83
CA ILE A 549 7.28 -11.39 9.55
C ILE A 549 8.17 -12.58 9.23
N ALA A 550 8.65 -13.27 10.26
CA ALA A 550 9.40 -14.51 10.11
C ALA A 550 8.44 -15.68 9.82
N THR A 551 8.84 -16.56 8.93
CA THR A 551 8.09 -17.75 8.58
C THR A 551 8.87 -19.00 9.04
N PRO A 552 8.58 -19.54 10.25
CA PRO A 552 9.20 -20.79 10.70
C PRO A 552 8.65 -21.99 9.91
N PRO A 553 9.39 -23.11 9.83
CA PRO A 553 8.87 -24.33 9.20
C PRO A 553 7.76 -24.95 10.03
N LEU A 554 6.76 -25.52 9.35
CA LEU A 554 5.66 -26.25 9.98
C LEU A 554 6.03 -27.69 10.34
N TYR A 555 6.93 -28.30 9.56
CA TYR A 555 7.31 -29.71 9.74
C TYR A 555 8.82 -29.91 9.63
N LYS A 556 9.32 -30.90 10.37
CA LYS A 556 10.60 -31.58 10.11
C LYS A 556 10.32 -32.98 9.69
N CYS A 557 10.63 -33.35 8.44
CA CYS A 557 10.48 -34.67 7.88
C CYS A 557 11.83 -35.38 7.91
N THR A 558 11.86 -36.57 8.49
CA THR A 558 13.06 -37.40 8.57
C THR A 558 12.73 -38.81 8.08
N TYR A 559 13.52 -39.29 7.12
CA TYR A 559 13.42 -40.63 6.61
C TYR A 559 14.80 -41.21 6.37
N LYS A 560 15.16 -42.27 7.15
CA LYS A 560 16.50 -42.85 7.14
C LYS A 560 17.58 -41.77 7.38
N LYS A 561 18.42 -41.50 6.37
CA LYS A 561 19.50 -40.48 6.42
C LYS A 561 19.09 -39.10 5.89
N PHE A 562 17.87 -39.01 5.38
CA PHE A 562 17.37 -37.75 4.80
C PHE A 562 16.55 -36.98 5.83
N SER A 563 16.81 -35.69 5.99
CA SER A 563 16.04 -34.81 6.87
C SER A 563 15.91 -33.45 6.21
N GLU A 564 14.67 -32.97 6.08
CA GLU A 564 14.37 -31.64 5.49
C GLU A 564 13.32 -30.94 6.35
N TYR A 565 13.42 -29.59 6.41
CA TYR A 565 12.38 -28.74 6.98
C TYR A 565 11.38 -28.37 5.89
N CYS A 566 10.09 -28.48 6.18
CA CYS A 566 9.01 -28.17 5.25
C CYS A 566 8.16 -27.04 5.81
N TYR A 567 7.98 -26.01 5.01
CA TYR A 567 7.24 -24.79 5.36
C TYR A 567 5.76 -24.88 4.94
N THR A 568 5.43 -25.79 4.05
CA THR A 568 4.05 -26.03 3.56
C THR A 568 3.73 -27.51 3.53
N GLU A 569 2.44 -27.85 3.52
CA GLU A 569 1.98 -29.23 3.34
C GLU A 569 2.43 -29.81 1.99
N GLN A 570 2.46 -28.98 0.94
CA GLN A 570 2.94 -29.37 -0.38
C GLN A 570 4.42 -29.80 -0.35
N GLN A 571 5.27 -29.07 0.39
CA GLN A 571 6.68 -29.43 0.55
C GLN A 571 6.81 -30.74 1.34
N ARG A 572 5.98 -30.95 2.36
CA ARG A 572 5.93 -32.21 3.10
C ARG A 572 5.57 -33.39 2.19
N GLN A 573 4.54 -33.20 1.35
CA GLN A 573 4.14 -34.21 0.38
C GLN A 573 5.24 -34.48 -0.65
N ALA A 574 5.88 -33.45 -1.16
CA ALA A 574 7.01 -33.59 -2.09
C ALA A 574 8.19 -34.37 -1.48
N PHE A 575 8.47 -34.16 -0.17
CA PHE A 575 9.47 -34.96 0.54
C PHE A 575 9.07 -36.42 0.58
N ILE A 576 7.80 -36.75 0.89
CA ILE A 576 7.27 -38.08 0.92
C ILE A 576 7.40 -38.74 -0.46
N ASP A 577 6.97 -38.07 -1.50
CA ASP A 577 7.01 -38.56 -2.88
C ASP A 577 8.44 -38.80 -3.35
N LYS A 578 9.40 -37.98 -2.92
CA LYS A 578 10.81 -38.06 -3.33
C LYS A 578 11.58 -39.18 -2.63
N TYR A 579 11.32 -39.40 -1.33
CA TYR A 579 12.17 -40.28 -0.51
C TYR A 579 11.48 -41.54 0.04
N VAL A 580 10.15 -41.52 0.11
CA VAL A 580 9.35 -42.58 0.77
C VAL A 580 8.53 -43.38 -0.24
N ALA A 581 8.08 -42.76 -1.34
CA ALA A 581 7.24 -43.40 -2.34
C ALA A 581 7.94 -44.62 -2.95
N GLY A 582 7.29 -45.81 -2.86
CA GLY A 582 7.82 -47.08 -3.37
C GLY A 582 8.67 -47.89 -2.39
N ASP A 583 8.86 -47.42 -1.15
CA ASP A 583 9.54 -48.20 -0.11
C ASP A 583 8.50 -48.92 0.78
N GLU A 584 8.61 -50.27 0.86
CA GLU A 584 7.74 -51.11 1.71
C GLU A 584 7.87 -50.78 3.22
N ASN A 585 8.93 -50.07 3.63
CA ASN A 585 9.19 -49.62 4.99
C ASN A 585 8.80 -48.14 5.25
N ALA A 586 7.66 -47.67 4.72
CA ALA A 586 7.13 -46.35 4.97
C ALA A 586 6.98 -45.96 6.46
N THR A 587 6.94 -47.00 7.36
CA THR A 587 6.93 -46.81 8.83
C THR A 587 8.17 -46.13 9.41
N ALA A 588 9.25 -45.99 8.64
CA ALA A 588 10.47 -45.27 9.05
C ALA A 588 10.37 -43.73 8.85
N LEU A 589 9.29 -43.23 8.26
CA LEU A 589 9.06 -41.80 8.16
C LEU A 589 8.68 -41.23 9.52
N HIS A 590 9.46 -40.27 9.99
CA HIS A 590 9.17 -39.49 11.17
C HIS A 590 8.89 -38.03 10.75
N THR A 591 7.66 -37.58 10.95
CA THR A 591 7.26 -36.18 10.72
C THR A 591 7.02 -35.56 12.09
N GLN A 592 7.89 -34.60 12.45
CA GLN A 592 7.68 -33.76 13.62
C GLN A 592 6.96 -32.47 13.12
N ARG A 593 5.80 -32.21 13.70
CA ARG A 593 5.08 -30.95 13.47
C ARG A 593 5.44 -29.97 14.57
N TYR A 594 5.78 -28.74 14.19
CA TYR A 594 6.00 -27.65 15.13
C TYR A 594 4.70 -26.84 15.28
N LYS A 595 4.19 -26.73 16.50
CA LYS A 595 3.02 -25.90 16.84
C LYS A 595 3.42 -24.53 17.38
N GLY A 596 4.64 -24.43 17.91
CA GLY A 596 5.17 -23.19 18.44
C GLY A 596 6.68 -23.15 18.42
N LEU A 597 7.24 -21.94 18.43
CA LEU A 597 8.68 -21.66 18.46
C LEU A 597 9.38 -22.23 19.69
N GLY A 598 8.63 -22.36 20.80
CA GLY A 598 9.12 -22.96 22.04
C GLY A 598 9.44 -24.46 21.94
N GLU A 599 8.98 -25.14 20.89
CA GLU A 599 9.28 -26.54 20.62
C GLU A 599 10.62 -26.72 19.89
N MET A 600 11.18 -25.64 19.35
CA MET A 600 12.48 -25.63 18.68
C MET A 600 13.59 -25.35 19.69
N ASN A 601 14.65 -26.15 19.60
CA ASN A 601 15.88 -25.83 20.31
C ASN A 601 16.60 -24.63 19.63
N PRO A 602 17.56 -24.00 20.32
CA PRO A 602 18.26 -22.80 19.80
C PRO A 602 18.91 -23.01 18.41
N GLU A 603 19.47 -24.20 18.14
CA GLU A 603 20.14 -24.52 16.88
C GLU A 603 19.11 -24.64 15.75
N GLN A 604 17.99 -25.32 16.00
CA GLN A 604 16.91 -25.45 15.02
C GLN A 604 16.30 -24.08 14.68
N LEU A 605 16.08 -23.22 15.69
CA LEU A 605 15.54 -21.89 15.48
C LEU A 605 16.53 -21.01 14.68
N TRP A 606 17.83 -21.15 14.93
CA TRP A 606 18.86 -20.49 14.13
C TRP A 606 18.82 -20.97 12.68
N GLU A 607 18.94 -22.26 12.45
CA GLU A 607 19.05 -22.85 11.12
C GLU A 607 17.84 -22.52 10.21
N THR A 608 16.64 -22.42 10.77
CA THR A 608 15.40 -22.33 9.99
C THR A 608 14.84 -20.92 9.90
N THR A 609 14.98 -20.11 10.97
CA THR A 609 14.20 -18.88 11.13
C THR A 609 15.05 -17.63 11.35
N MET A 610 16.25 -17.77 11.91
CA MET A 610 17.07 -16.61 12.28
C MET A 610 18.30 -16.41 11.39
N ASN A 611 18.87 -17.48 10.82
CA ASN A 611 20.05 -17.39 9.95
C ASN A 611 19.69 -16.67 8.64
N PRO A 612 20.33 -15.53 8.31
CA PRO A 612 20.06 -14.76 7.10
C PRO A 612 20.15 -15.56 5.78
N GLU A 613 20.99 -16.62 5.76
CA GLU A 613 21.21 -17.43 4.55
C GLU A 613 20.04 -18.38 4.24
N ASN A 614 19.29 -18.83 5.28
CA ASN A 614 18.33 -19.93 5.13
C ASN A 614 16.89 -19.52 5.46
N ARG A 615 16.71 -18.42 6.22
CA ARG A 615 15.40 -18.01 6.72
C ARG A 615 14.49 -17.47 5.63
N LEU A 616 13.18 -17.60 5.87
CA LEU A 616 12.16 -16.95 5.06
C LEU A 616 11.56 -15.77 5.83
N LEU A 617 11.66 -14.58 5.26
CA LEU A 617 11.05 -13.36 5.78
C LEU A 617 10.04 -12.81 4.77
N LYS A 618 8.84 -12.47 5.25
CA LYS A 618 7.83 -11.75 4.49
C LYS A 618 7.89 -10.28 4.87
N GLN A 619 8.25 -9.40 3.94
CA GLN A 619 8.21 -7.96 4.17
C GLN A 619 6.76 -7.48 4.24
N VAL A 620 6.46 -6.65 5.24
CA VAL A 620 5.14 -6.00 5.37
C VAL A 620 5.15 -4.73 4.53
N THR A 621 4.20 -4.62 3.60
CA THR A 621 4.04 -3.47 2.72
C THR A 621 2.61 -2.94 2.80
N ILE A 622 2.44 -1.63 2.56
CA ILE A 622 1.13 -1.01 2.39
C ILE A 622 0.96 -0.76 0.89
N GLU A 623 0.16 -1.58 0.24
CA GLU A 623 -0.10 -1.45 -1.20
C GLU A 623 -1.24 -0.48 -1.49
N ASN A 624 -2.28 -0.54 -0.66
CA ASN A 624 -3.42 0.36 -0.69
C ASN A 624 -3.76 0.81 0.73
N ALA A 625 -3.54 2.09 1.03
CA ALA A 625 -3.76 2.64 2.37
C ALA A 625 -5.24 2.60 2.78
N ALA A 626 -6.18 2.80 1.83
CA ALA A 626 -7.62 2.76 2.12
C ALA A 626 -8.06 1.35 2.53
N GLU A 627 -7.55 0.34 1.84
CA GLU A 627 -7.85 -1.05 2.15
C GLU A 627 -7.22 -1.49 3.47
N ALA A 628 -5.96 -1.16 3.69
CA ALA A 628 -5.29 -1.48 4.95
C ALA A 628 -6.05 -0.86 6.14
N ASP A 629 -6.49 0.39 6.01
CA ASP A 629 -7.30 1.06 7.03
C ASP A 629 -8.63 0.34 7.27
N GLU A 630 -9.34 -0.02 6.19
CA GLU A 630 -10.58 -0.78 6.28
C GLU A 630 -10.40 -2.11 7.00
N ILE A 631 -9.37 -2.89 6.61
CA ILE A 631 -9.09 -4.20 7.21
C ILE A 631 -8.75 -4.06 8.69
N PHE A 632 -7.88 -3.10 9.07
CA PHE A 632 -7.56 -2.90 10.49
C PHE A 632 -8.76 -2.41 11.28
N SER A 633 -9.57 -1.48 10.78
CA SER A 633 -10.79 -1.01 11.46
C SER A 633 -11.82 -2.13 11.61
N MET A 634 -12.01 -2.95 10.58
CA MET A 634 -12.94 -4.07 10.60
C MET A 634 -12.48 -5.19 11.55
N LEU A 635 -11.22 -5.62 11.45
CA LEU A 635 -10.70 -6.74 12.25
C LEU A 635 -10.46 -6.35 13.70
N MET A 636 -9.96 -5.15 13.96
CA MET A 636 -9.46 -4.70 15.25
C MET A 636 -10.35 -3.67 15.92
N GLY A 637 -11.31 -3.08 15.22
CA GLY A 637 -12.29 -2.11 15.71
C GLY A 637 -13.33 -2.70 16.67
N ASP A 638 -14.27 -1.88 17.14
CA ASP A 638 -15.29 -2.28 18.12
C ASP A 638 -16.46 -3.06 17.51
N ASP A 639 -16.77 -2.84 16.23
CA ASP A 639 -17.87 -3.49 15.54
C ASP A 639 -17.62 -4.98 15.32
N VAL A 640 -18.57 -5.80 15.79
CA VAL A 640 -18.46 -7.26 15.73
C VAL A 640 -19.01 -7.82 14.41
N GLU A 641 -20.10 -7.23 13.90
CA GLU A 641 -20.81 -7.76 12.73
C GLU A 641 -19.96 -7.77 11.45
N PRO A 642 -19.27 -6.68 11.06
CA PRO A 642 -18.39 -6.68 9.89
C PRO A 642 -17.27 -7.72 9.99
N ARG A 643 -16.74 -7.93 11.20
CA ARG A 643 -15.72 -8.95 11.44
C ARG A 643 -16.25 -10.36 11.26
N ARG A 644 -17.47 -10.62 11.74
CA ARG A 644 -18.16 -11.90 11.54
C ARG A 644 -18.39 -12.19 10.06
N GLU A 645 -18.96 -11.23 9.32
CA GLU A 645 -19.19 -11.36 7.89
C GLU A 645 -17.90 -11.63 7.12
N PHE A 646 -16.81 -10.93 7.48
CA PHE A 646 -15.51 -11.17 6.88
C PHE A 646 -14.99 -12.59 7.13
N ILE A 647 -15.10 -13.08 8.37
CA ILE A 647 -14.67 -14.44 8.74
C ILE A 647 -15.51 -15.47 7.99
N GLU A 648 -16.85 -15.30 7.93
CA GLU A 648 -17.76 -16.22 7.24
C GLU A 648 -17.45 -16.26 5.73
N LYS A 649 -17.24 -15.10 5.11
CA LYS A 649 -16.92 -14.99 3.68
C LYS A 649 -15.58 -15.62 3.31
N ASN A 650 -14.60 -15.54 4.20
CA ASN A 650 -13.23 -16.01 3.96
C ASN A 650 -12.90 -17.33 4.64
N ALA A 651 -13.88 -17.99 5.26
CA ALA A 651 -13.67 -19.24 6.01
C ALA A 651 -13.08 -20.37 5.15
N THR A 652 -13.40 -20.41 3.87
CA THR A 652 -12.88 -21.41 2.92
C THR A 652 -11.38 -21.23 2.61
N TYR A 653 -10.84 -20.04 2.80
CA TYR A 653 -9.41 -19.76 2.59
C TYR A 653 -8.56 -19.97 3.85
N ALA A 654 -9.21 -20.21 4.98
CA ALA A 654 -8.51 -20.40 6.25
C ALA A 654 -7.97 -21.82 6.36
N ASN A 655 -6.64 -21.98 6.42
CA ASN A 655 -6.00 -23.22 6.84
C ASN A 655 -6.16 -23.40 8.35
N ILE A 656 -7.34 -23.82 8.78
CA ILE A 656 -7.61 -24.09 10.19
C ILE A 656 -7.30 -25.56 10.47
N ASP A 657 -6.41 -25.82 11.41
CA ASP A 657 -6.30 -27.11 12.04
C ASP A 657 -7.51 -27.33 12.94
N ALA A 658 -8.46 -28.13 12.48
CA ALA A 658 -9.59 -28.61 13.28
C ALA A 658 -9.19 -29.84 14.06
#